data_b25ff632a6405f79d29bfa5eea8266ab
#
_entry.id   b25ff632a6405f79d29bfa5eea8266ab
#
_cell.length_a   1.000
_cell.length_b   1.000
_cell.length_c   1.000
_cell.angle_alpha   90.00
_cell.angle_beta   90.00
_cell.angle_gamma   90.00
#
_symmetry.space_group_name_H-M   'P 1'
#
loop_
_entity.id
_entity.type
_entity.pdbx_description
1 polymer ?
#
loop_
_entity_poly.entity_id
_entity_poly.type
_entity_poly.pdbx_seq_one_letter_code
_entity_poly.pdbx_strand_id
1 'polypeptide(L)'
;MKSNPTPHSLMRALSGFFVSLFGILGWLFQSILHILTCGLLLCGLIGLLIYAKVRPELDHCREVAYDKLAQMQRQDFSMLSDTEIYDKNDQLIGLINAGHYEYVPISQISMNLQNAYIAQEDRRFKSHTGVDWIATFRAGLALIKNRGEITQGGSTITQQVVKNTYLTQEQSFTRKIVEILLAPEIEKKYSKADIMEFYCNTNFYGNHCYGVEAASRYYFGKDASDLESYEAAVLVGISNSPTAYNPVRNPEASLKKRNDVLQSMLEVGYLTEDAYNSAISQPLSIVQEEGEGSNENYMSSYAIHCAALALMKLDNFQFQYIFKDKSDYDSYIENYQATYTEKADDIRAGGYRIYTTLDQELQKTLQTQLDDVLSPYTELQDNGKYALQGAGVIVDNMTNSVVAVVGGRGENDVYNRAYLSARQPGSTIKPLIDYAPAFDTGEYYPARLVNDHKWENGPSNSGGSYYGNVSVREALNRSLNTVAWQILTDIGVDYGLNYLGEMEFQKLTYIDNGVPSLSIGGFTNGVRVVDMAKGYSTLANGGVYNDQTCIRKIDHEHDGELTKNLKTHSQVVYQQDSAYMLTDILKGTLNEAYGTGYGLALENGMPAAGKTGTTNSSKDTWFCGYTRYYTTAVWVGYDTPRAMPGIYGKTYAGKIWKQIMDQIHEGKEPLDWQQPATVEVTTDSKSGITDLFSATLNDRAQQTLHDKEQRKLEEDLEAAVTAFEDKTIETVEDTYWVKEQYQSIISRLNLMDGSDKRTELLERMTKRNEEFAPIIRDMQDTIALYEAQKAKEKAEAQKKAEEDAVTARKNQEIQTRKNTFLSALRDVENLEYQSSEAESLVQNAISKLSLVETYEEAASYKERLQKAIDRIATLPTESEWQAAQQQKEAAKAEAQAAEQEQIGIEQQSLKNYLNQAKRSWNTWSNQPPANPAAGPGSSSQYVIAAPTTGRND
;
A
#
# COMPACT_ATOMS: atom_id res chain seq x y z
N MET A 1 -62.96 20.26 82.01
CA MET A 1 -63.86 19.23 81.47
C MET A 1 -63.53 19.07 79.91
N LYS A 2 -62.77 17.99 79.58
CA LYS A 2 -62.51 17.59 78.18
C LYS A 2 -63.63 16.67 77.79
N SER A 3 -64.48 17.11 76.86
CA SER A 3 -65.52 16.25 76.26
C SER A 3 -64.90 15.21 75.31
N ASN A 4 -65.12 13.95 75.64
CA ASN A 4 -64.76 12.85 74.79
C ASN A 4 -65.57 12.91 73.45
N PRO A 5 -64.97 12.70 72.30
CA PRO A 5 -65.75 12.67 71.06
C PRO A 5 -66.65 11.47 71.01
N THR A 6 -67.88 11.65 70.59
CA THR A 6 -68.89 10.64 70.48
C THR A 6 -68.50 9.59 69.37
N PRO A 7 -68.89 8.30 69.51
CA PRO A 7 -68.56 7.28 68.53
C PRO A 7 -68.97 7.59 67.07
N HIS A 8 -69.99 8.41 66.90
CA HIS A 8 -70.45 8.87 65.54
C HIS A 8 -69.50 9.81 64.87
N SER A 9 -68.71 10.65 65.54
CA SER A 9 -67.73 11.54 64.94
C SER A 9 -66.47 10.78 64.48
N LEU A 10 -66.09 9.74 65.20
CA LEU A 10 -64.94 8.87 64.83
C LEU A 10 -65.26 8.02 63.62
N MET A 11 -66.50 7.50 63.53
CA MET A 11 -66.95 6.71 62.39
C MET A 11 -67.03 7.55 61.13
N ARG A 12 -67.42 8.84 61.16
CA ARG A 12 -67.38 9.73 60.01
C ARG A 12 -65.99 10.13 59.58
N ALA A 13 -65.08 10.33 60.51
CA ALA A 13 -63.66 10.60 60.21
C ALA A 13 -63.00 9.40 59.56
N LEU A 14 -63.22 8.16 60.04
CA LEU A 14 -62.72 6.93 59.45
C LEU A 14 -63.33 6.67 58.07
N SER A 15 -64.63 6.87 57.85
CA SER A 15 -65.26 6.72 56.54
C SER A 15 -64.71 7.73 55.51
N GLY A 16 -64.49 9.03 55.93
CA GLY A 16 -63.84 10.01 55.10
C GLY A 16 -62.41 9.69 54.72
N PHE A 17 -61.67 9.13 55.65
CA PHE A 17 -60.32 8.66 55.43
C PHE A 17 -60.28 7.48 54.41
N PHE A 18 -61.13 6.51 54.52
CA PHE A 18 -61.18 5.38 53.58
C PHE A 18 -61.64 5.80 52.19
N VAL A 19 -62.62 6.73 52.07
CA VAL A 19 -63.05 7.28 50.77
C VAL A 19 -61.92 8.05 50.07
N SER A 20 -61.16 8.86 50.84
CA SER A 20 -60.01 9.56 50.33
C SER A 20 -58.86 8.62 49.93
N LEU A 21 -58.63 7.58 50.74
CA LEU A 21 -57.60 6.60 50.45
C LEU A 21 -57.94 5.77 49.18
N PHE A 22 -59.17 5.33 49.05
CA PHE A 22 -59.65 4.64 47.82
C PHE A 22 -59.60 5.61 46.58
N GLY A 23 -59.89 6.89 46.74
CA GLY A 23 -59.74 7.87 45.71
C GLY A 23 -58.31 8.05 45.24
N ILE A 24 -57.35 8.13 46.17
CA ILE A 24 -55.93 8.21 45.85
C ILE A 24 -55.39 6.92 45.20
N LEU A 25 -55.79 5.75 45.70
CA LEU A 25 -55.43 4.45 45.09
C LEU A 25 -56.01 4.30 43.66
N GLY A 26 -57.27 4.72 43.47
CA GLY A 26 -57.91 4.76 42.16
C GLY A 26 -57.17 5.67 41.15
N TRP A 27 -56.75 6.87 41.61
CA TRP A 27 -56.00 7.83 40.82
C TRP A 27 -54.59 7.28 40.49
N LEU A 28 -53.91 6.68 41.45
CA LEU A 28 -52.60 6.03 41.25
C LEU A 28 -52.70 4.87 40.22
N PHE A 29 -53.73 4.01 40.37
CA PHE A 29 -53.97 2.90 39.43
C PHE A 29 -54.23 3.43 38.01
N GLN A 30 -55.06 4.45 37.87
CA GLN A 30 -55.37 5.09 36.60
C GLN A 30 -54.12 5.77 35.98
N SER A 31 -53.29 6.41 36.78
CA SER A 31 -52.02 7.01 36.34
C SER A 31 -51.01 5.97 35.86
N ILE A 32 -50.87 4.88 36.55
CA ILE A 32 -50.04 3.73 36.13
C ILE A 32 -50.55 3.14 34.82
N LEU A 33 -51.86 2.96 34.67
CA LEU A 33 -52.49 2.47 33.44
C LEU A 33 -52.22 3.39 32.26
N HIS A 34 -52.29 4.71 32.48
CA HIS A 34 -51.99 5.74 31.42
C HIS A 34 -50.50 5.72 31.04
N ILE A 35 -49.58 5.58 32.01
CA ILE A 35 -48.14 5.47 31.73
C ILE A 35 -47.86 4.18 30.93
N LEU A 36 -48.48 3.06 31.25
CA LEU A 36 -48.33 1.80 30.52
C LEU A 36 -48.90 1.90 29.08
N THR A 37 -50.07 2.54 28.89
CA THR A 37 -50.67 2.72 27.58
C THR A 37 -49.86 3.70 26.73
N CYS A 38 -49.36 4.82 27.29
CA CYS A 38 -48.45 5.73 26.60
C CYS A 38 -47.12 5.04 26.22
N GLY A 39 -46.59 4.22 27.13
CA GLY A 39 -45.39 3.42 26.84
C GLY A 39 -45.58 2.43 25.68
N LEU A 40 -46.72 1.71 25.66
CA LEU A 40 -47.09 0.82 24.57
C LEU A 40 -47.26 1.56 23.22
N LEU A 41 -47.92 2.72 23.24
CA LEU A 41 -48.12 3.53 22.05
C LEU A 41 -46.78 4.07 21.52
N LEU A 42 -45.86 4.53 22.42
CA LEU A 42 -44.52 4.97 22.05
C LEU A 42 -43.68 3.83 21.44
N CYS A 43 -43.74 2.64 22.06
CA CYS A 43 -43.09 1.45 21.51
C CYS A 43 -43.66 1.07 20.13
N GLY A 44 -44.97 1.19 19.95
CA GLY A 44 -45.62 0.96 18.66
C GLY A 44 -45.16 1.97 17.59
N LEU A 45 -45.08 3.25 17.96
CA LEU A 45 -44.61 4.30 17.06
C LEU A 45 -43.13 4.11 16.66
N ILE A 46 -42.28 3.81 17.65
CA ILE A 46 -40.85 3.46 17.40
C ILE A 46 -40.77 2.24 16.49
N GLY A 47 -41.55 1.22 16.73
CA GLY A 47 -41.59 0.03 15.88
C GLY A 47 -42.00 0.36 14.44
N LEU A 48 -43.00 1.23 14.24
CA LEU A 48 -43.41 1.70 12.92
C LEU A 48 -42.30 2.50 12.20
N LEU A 49 -41.59 3.35 12.90
CA LEU A 49 -40.46 4.12 12.34
C LEU A 49 -39.30 3.19 11.94
N ILE A 50 -38.98 2.23 12.78
CA ILE A 50 -37.96 1.22 12.47
C ILE A 50 -38.39 0.40 11.24
N TYR A 51 -39.65 -0.03 11.20
CA TYR A 51 -40.20 -0.79 10.06
C TYR A 51 -40.14 0.00 8.76
N ALA A 52 -40.54 1.29 8.78
CA ALA A 52 -40.48 2.14 7.60
C ALA A 52 -39.05 2.34 7.07
N LYS A 53 -38.06 2.40 7.99
CA LYS A 53 -36.63 2.52 7.63
C LYS A 53 -36.06 1.21 7.05
N VAL A 54 -36.47 0.06 7.57
CA VAL A 54 -35.93 -1.26 7.19
C VAL A 54 -36.69 -1.89 6.02
N ARG A 55 -37.88 -1.40 5.71
CA ARG A 55 -38.75 -1.96 4.67
C ARG A 55 -38.10 -2.10 3.29
N PRO A 56 -37.36 -1.10 2.76
CA PRO A 56 -36.73 -1.25 1.45
C PRO A 56 -35.73 -2.41 1.41
N GLU A 57 -34.94 -2.58 2.48
CA GLU A 57 -34.00 -3.67 2.65
C GLU A 57 -34.72 -5.04 2.71
N LEU A 58 -35.83 -5.11 3.44
CA LEU A 58 -36.65 -6.31 3.51
C LEU A 58 -37.28 -6.69 2.16
N ASP A 59 -37.74 -5.69 1.39
CA ASP A 59 -38.31 -5.94 0.06
C ASP A 59 -37.22 -6.44 -0.89
N HIS A 60 -36.00 -5.88 -0.85
CA HIS A 60 -34.84 -6.38 -1.60
C HIS A 60 -34.43 -7.81 -1.19
N CYS A 61 -34.30 -8.08 0.11
CA CYS A 61 -34.00 -9.44 0.60
C CYS A 61 -35.05 -10.47 0.12
N ARG A 62 -36.31 -10.08 0.05
CA ARG A 62 -37.40 -10.92 -0.43
C ARG A 62 -37.27 -11.20 -1.92
N GLU A 63 -36.93 -10.21 -2.74
CA GLU A 63 -36.69 -10.38 -4.17
C GLU A 63 -35.54 -11.36 -4.40
N VAL A 64 -34.40 -11.17 -3.77
CA VAL A 64 -33.26 -12.09 -3.83
C VAL A 64 -33.64 -13.53 -3.41
N ALA A 65 -34.43 -13.68 -2.35
CA ALA A 65 -34.85 -14.99 -1.89
C ALA A 65 -35.76 -15.71 -2.92
N TYR A 66 -36.70 -15.00 -3.55
CA TYR A 66 -37.57 -15.59 -4.57
C TYR A 66 -36.84 -15.92 -5.86
N ASP A 67 -35.87 -15.12 -6.28
CA ASP A 67 -35.04 -15.42 -7.46
C ASP A 67 -34.22 -16.69 -7.26
N LYS A 68 -33.57 -16.84 -6.09
CA LYS A 68 -32.86 -18.08 -5.74
C LYS A 68 -33.79 -19.28 -5.67
N LEU A 69 -34.98 -19.11 -5.13
CA LEU A 69 -35.96 -20.19 -5.05
C LEU A 69 -36.45 -20.67 -6.41
N ALA A 70 -36.64 -19.74 -7.37
CA ALA A 70 -37.09 -20.05 -8.73
C ALA A 70 -36.07 -20.89 -9.49
N GLN A 71 -34.81 -20.74 -9.22
CA GLN A 71 -33.70 -21.46 -9.86
C GLN A 71 -33.31 -22.75 -9.14
N MET A 72 -33.76 -22.95 -7.91
CA MET A 72 -33.36 -24.05 -7.02
C MET A 72 -33.66 -25.43 -7.56
N GLN A 73 -32.63 -26.27 -7.69
CA GLN A 73 -32.70 -27.67 -8.10
C GLN A 73 -32.04 -28.60 -7.07
N ARG A 74 -32.35 -29.93 -7.10
CA ARG A 74 -31.72 -30.90 -6.18
C ARG A 74 -30.21 -31.02 -6.40
N GLN A 75 -29.76 -30.85 -7.64
CA GLN A 75 -28.34 -30.90 -7.99
C GLN A 75 -27.50 -29.76 -7.34
N ASP A 76 -28.12 -28.65 -6.97
CA ASP A 76 -27.43 -27.54 -6.29
C ASP A 76 -26.91 -27.94 -4.90
N PHE A 77 -27.43 -29.03 -4.34
CA PHE A 77 -27.02 -29.62 -3.06
C PHE A 77 -26.00 -30.74 -3.23
N SER A 78 -25.58 -31.04 -4.46
CA SER A 78 -24.43 -31.89 -4.74
C SER A 78 -23.25 -31.03 -5.08
N MET A 79 -22.05 -31.45 -4.69
CA MET A 79 -20.86 -30.72 -5.05
C MET A 79 -20.48 -30.91 -6.52
N LEU A 80 -19.73 -30.01 -6.99
CA LEU A 80 -19.19 -29.88 -8.33
C LEU A 80 -18.04 -30.89 -8.56
N SER A 81 -17.72 -31.19 -9.83
CA SER A 81 -16.52 -31.94 -10.21
C SER A 81 -15.25 -31.17 -9.76
N ASP A 82 -14.13 -31.87 -9.72
CA ASP A 82 -12.84 -31.25 -9.41
C ASP A 82 -12.55 -30.03 -10.30
N THR A 83 -11.85 -29.03 -9.76
CA THR A 83 -11.35 -27.93 -10.58
C THR A 83 -10.11 -28.38 -11.35
N GLU A 84 -10.20 -28.29 -12.67
CA GLU A 84 -9.15 -28.65 -13.61
C GLU A 84 -8.43 -27.40 -14.13
N ILE A 85 -7.11 -27.42 -14.12
CA ILE A 85 -6.29 -26.28 -14.60
C ILE A 85 -5.43 -26.77 -15.76
N TYR A 86 -5.50 -26.06 -16.88
CA TYR A 86 -4.87 -26.40 -18.13
C TYR A 86 -3.83 -25.38 -18.55
N ASP A 87 -2.73 -25.85 -19.18
CA ASP A 87 -1.67 -24.99 -19.72
C ASP A 87 -2.08 -24.33 -21.06
N LYS A 88 -1.14 -23.66 -21.71
CA LYS A 88 -1.36 -23.02 -23.03
C LYS A 88 -1.75 -23.97 -24.14
N ASN A 89 -1.45 -25.26 -24.02
CA ASN A 89 -1.72 -26.31 -25.00
C ASN A 89 -2.89 -27.21 -24.57
N ASP A 90 -3.68 -26.78 -23.59
CA ASP A 90 -4.79 -27.53 -23.00
C ASP A 90 -4.35 -28.87 -22.37
N GLN A 91 -3.10 -28.92 -21.85
CA GLN A 91 -2.61 -30.04 -21.04
C GLN A 91 -2.93 -29.77 -19.58
N LEU A 92 -3.40 -30.79 -18.87
CA LEU A 92 -3.71 -30.67 -17.44
C LEU A 92 -2.43 -30.42 -16.64
N ILE A 93 -2.40 -29.33 -15.86
CA ILE A 93 -1.27 -28.92 -15.00
C ILE A 93 -1.62 -28.86 -13.51
N GLY A 94 -2.88 -28.94 -13.18
CA GLY A 94 -3.36 -28.97 -11.81
C GLY A 94 -4.74 -29.57 -11.75
N LEU A 95 -4.93 -30.50 -10.82
CA LEU A 95 -6.22 -31.00 -10.41
C LEU A 95 -6.41 -30.55 -8.97
N ILE A 96 -7.33 -29.63 -8.76
CA ILE A 96 -7.71 -29.21 -7.43
C ILE A 96 -8.86 -30.06 -7.02
N ASN A 97 -8.47 -31.10 -6.31
CA ASN A 97 -9.46 -31.94 -5.68
C ASN A 97 -10.18 -31.07 -4.64
N ALA A 98 -11.49 -30.93 -4.78
CA ALA A 98 -12.36 -30.29 -3.80
C ALA A 98 -12.31 -30.96 -2.41
N GLY A 99 -11.24 -31.68 -2.16
CA GLY A 99 -11.11 -32.62 -1.10
C GLY A 99 -11.94 -33.84 -1.45
N HIS A 100 -11.70 -34.96 -0.84
CA HIS A 100 -12.51 -36.14 -0.97
C HIS A 100 -14.00 -35.74 -0.87
N TYR A 101 -14.67 -35.63 -2.01
CA TYR A 101 -16.10 -35.41 -2.03
C TYR A 101 -16.76 -36.60 -2.68
N GLU A 102 -17.59 -37.23 -1.95
CA GLU A 102 -18.48 -38.27 -2.45
C GLU A 102 -19.90 -38.02 -1.88
N TYR A 103 -20.84 -37.75 -2.77
CA TYR A 103 -22.24 -37.58 -2.36
C TYR A 103 -22.81 -38.90 -1.96
N VAL A 104 -23.34 -38.97 -0.76
CA VAL A 104 -24.01 -40.17 -0.25
C VAL A 104 -25.46 -39.86 0.12
N PRO A 105 -26.40 -40.75 -0.29
CA PRO A 105 -27.81 -40.61 0.09
C PRO A 105 -27.97 -40.81 1.60
N ILE A 106 -29.05 -40.27 2.16
CA ILE A 106 -29.35 -40.35 3.60
C ILE A 106 -29.29 -41.77 4.19
N SER A 107 -29.58 -42.75 3.38
CA SER A 107 -29.55 -44.18 3.79
C SER A 107 -28.11 -44.71 4.02
N GLN A 108 -27.11 -44.03 3.49
CA GLN A 108 -25.68 -44.31 3.67
C GLN A 108 -25.03 -43.34 4.69
N ILE A 109 -25.82 -42.56 5.39
CA ILE A 109 -25.36 -41.69 6.46
C ILE A 109 -25.78 -42.25 7.80
N SER A 110 -24.81 -42.54 8.68
CA SER A 110 -25.06 -43.12 10.00
C SER A 110 -26.16 -42.37 10.75
N MET A 111 -27.08 -43.10 11.35
CA MET A 111 -28.11 -42.53 12.24
C MET A 111 -27.46 -41.82 13.45
N ASN A 112 -26.28 -42.27 13.90
CA ASN A 112 -25.53 -41.60 14.96
C ASN A 112 -25.17 -40.18 14.58
N LEU A 113 -24.73 -39.96 13.33
CA LEU A 113 -24.37 -38.61 12.85
C LEU A 113 -25.61 -37.72 12.71
N GLN A 114 -26.69 -38.23 12.09
CA GLN A 114 -27.97 -37.51 11.96
C GLN A 114 -28.47 -37.04 13.33
N ASN A 115 -28.46 -37.94 14.32
CA ASN A 115 -28.88 -37.63 15.69
C ASN A 115 -27.95 -36.67 16.42
N ALA A 116 -26.63 -36.76 16.16
CA ALA A 116 -25.64 -35.85 16.72
C ALA A 116 -25.85 -34.43 16.20
N TYR A 117 -26.11 -34.25 14.90
CA TYR A 117 -26.45 -32.94 14.34
C TYR A 117 -27.76 -32.39 14.93
N ILE A 118 -28.81 -33.20 15.01
CA ILE A 118 -30.09 -32.78 15.60
C ILE A 118 -29.89 -32.37 17.06
N ALA A 119 -29.12 -33.12 17.85
CA ALA A 119 -28.90 -32.86 19.25
C ALA A 119 -28.08 -31.55 19.46
N GLN A 120 -27.09 -31.31 18.63
CA GLN A 120 -26.15 -30.19 18.78
C GLN A 120 -26.67 -28.92 18.12
N GLU A 121 -27.15 -28.99 16.89
CA GLU A 121 -27.44 -27.83 16.06
C GLU A 121 -28.93 -27.45 16.10
N ASP A 122 -29.85 -28.45 16.11
CA ASP A 122 -31.25 -28.17 15.94
C ASP A 122 -32.16 -29.21 16.63
N ARG A 123 -32.28 -29.10 17.93
CA ARG A 123 -33.05 -30.07 18.77
C ARG A 123 -34.51 -30.26 18.37
N ARG A 124 -35.06 -29.30 17.63
CA ARG A 124 -36.44 -29.34 17.14
C ARG A 124 -36.58 -29.53 15.64
N PHE A 125 -35.53 -29.95 14.98
CA PHE A 125 -35.45 -30.16 13.52
C PHE A 125 -36.68 -30.89 12.99
N LYS A 126 -37.11 -31.96 13.67
CA LYS A 126 -38.27 -32.80 13.24
C LYS A 126 -39.62 -32.09 13.41
N SER A 127 -39.72 -30.96 14.11
CA SER A 127 -41.00 -30.34 14.53
C SER A 127 -41.25 -28.95 13.97
N HIS A 128 -40.22 -28.19 13.56
CA HIS A 128 -40.40 -26.87 12.93
C HIS A 128 -40.47 -26.99 11.41
N THR A 129 -40.89 -25.92 10.75
CA THR A 129 -40.98 -25.77 9.28
C THR A 129 -39.96 -24.72 8.78
N GLY A 130 -38.68 -25.08 8.75
CA GLY A 130 -37.61 -24.27 8.27
C GLY A 130 -36.95 -23.34 9.31
N VAL A 131 -37.75 -22.68 10.14
CA VAL A 131 -37.26 -21.75 11.17
C VAL A 131 -37.77 -22.16 12.54
N ASP A 132 -36.90 -22.30 13.50
CA ASP A 132 -37.21 -22.42 14.90
C ASP A 132 -37.41 -21.06 15.57
N TRP A 133 -38.64 -20.54 15.55
CA TRP A 133 -38.95 -19.22 16.10
C TRP A 133 -38.69 -19.10 17.60
N ILE A 134 -38.76 -20.20 18.37
CA ILE A 134 -38.51 -20.19 19.82
C ILE A 134 -36.98 -20.09 20.05
N ALA A 135 -36.18 -20.84 19.28
CA ALA A 135 -34.73 -20.76 19.36
C ALA A 135 -34.23 -19.40 18.87
N THR A 136 -34.76 -18.90 17.75
CA THR A 136 -34.45 -17.58 17.19
C THR A 136 -34.76 -16.46 18.17
N PHE A 137 -35.93 -16.49 18.81
CA PHE A 137 -36.31 -15.48 19.81
C PHE A 137 -35.40 -15.54 21.06
N ARG A 138 -35.07 -16.74 21.53
CA ARG A 138 -34.16 -16.94 22.66
C ARG A 138 -32.77 -16.43 22.35
N ALA A 139 -32.24 -16.71 21.15
CA ALA A 139 -30.95 -16.20 20.70
C ALA A 139 -30.95 -14.66 20.60
N GLY A 140 -32.02 -14.06 20.08
CA GLY A 140 -32.21 -12.61 20.05
C GLY A 140 -32.22 -11.95 21.42
N LEU A 141 -32.90 -12.57 22.41
CA LEU A 141 -32.87 -12.10 23.81
C LEU A 141 -31.48 -12.23 24.45
N ALA A 142 -30.76 -13.30 24.13
CA ALA A 142 -29.40 -13.51 24.62
C ALA A 142 -28.44 -12.45 24.04
N LEU A 143 -28.58 -12.12 22.75
CA LEU A 143 -27.80 -11.06 22.07
C LEU A 143 -27.99 -9.69 22.74
N ILE A 144 -29.24 -9.33 23.03
CA ILE A 144 -29.56 -8.06 23.73
C ILE A 144 -28.98 -8.06 25.14
N LYS A 145 -29.14 -9.18 25.89
CA LYS A 145 -28.64 -9.32 27.26
C LYS A 145 -27.13 -9.23 27.34
N ASN A 146 -26.43 -9.78 26.36
CA ASN A 146 -24.96 -9.84 26.30
C ASN A 146 -24.34 -8.67 25.48
N ARG A 147 -25.07 -7.57 25.30
CA ARG A 147 -24.60 -6.33 24.64
C ARG A 147 -24.04 -6.54 23.23
N GLY A 148 -24.60 -7.47 22.46
CA GLY A 148 -24.20 -7.75 21.08
C GLY A 148 -23.24 -8.93 20.91
N GLU A 149 -22.79 -9.58 21.98
CA GLU A 149 -22.02 -10.83 21.88
C GLU A 149 -22.93 -12.03 21.60
N ILE A 150 -22.62 -12.78 20.54
CA ILE A 150 -23.35 -13.99 20.13
C ILE A 150 -22.91 -15.16 21.02
N THR A 151 -23.69 -15.48 22.03
CA THR A 151 -23.42 -16.57 22.96
C THR A 151 -24.25 -17.83 22.71
N GLN A 152 -25.26 -17.74 21.88
CA GLN A 152 -26.16 -18.87 21.54
C GLN A 152 -26.52 -18.84 20.06
N GLY A 153 -26.34 -19.97 19.37
CA GLY A 153 -26.85 -20.20 18.01
C GLY A 153 -28.37 -20.33 18.00
N GLY A 154 -29.03 -19.73 17.02
CA GLY A 154 -30.47 -19.84 16.82
C GLY A 154 -30.86 -20.26 15.40
N SER A 155 -29.87 -20.64 14.57
CA SER A 155 -30.08 -21.08 13.20
C SER A 155 -30.48 -22.56 13.18
N THR A 156 -31.44 -22.92 12.33
CA THR A 156 -31.84 -24.31 12.09
C THR A 156 -30.88 -24.97 11.09
N ILE A 157 -30.88 -26.31 11.03
CA ILE A 157 -30.19 -27.11 9.99
C ILE A 157 -30.62 -26.62 8.60
N THR A 158 -31.94 -26.41 8.38
CA THR A 158 -32.45 -25.90 7.10
C THR A 158 -31.89 -24.54 6.74
N GLN A 159 -31.76 -23.62 7.70
CA GLN A 159 -31.10 -22.31 7.47
C GLN A 159 -29.60 -22.44 7.14
N GLN A 160 -28.93 -23.43 7.76
CA GLN A 160 -27.53 -23.69 7.47
C GLN A 160 -27.35 -24.31 6.07
N VAL A 161 -28.27 -25.18 5.60
CA VAL A 161 -28.27 -25.64 4.20
C VAL A 161 -28.40 -24.47 3.24
N VAL A 162 -29.37 -23.57 3.47
CA VAL A 162 -29.53 -22.35 2.66
C VAL A 162 -28.22 -21.54 2.60
N LYS A 163 -27.62 -21.34 3.78
CA LYS A 163 -26.37 -20.61 3.89
C LYS A 163 -25.25 -21.27 3.08
N ASN A 164 -25.08 -22.58 3.25
CA ASN A 164 -23.96 -23.31 2.64
C ASN A 164 -24.07 -23.42 1.12
N THR A 165 -25.32 -23.46 0.59
CA THR A 165 -25.57 -23.69 -0.84
C THR A 165 -25.78 -22.40 -1.64
N TYR A 166 -26.45 -21.39 -1.07
CA TYR A 166 -26.92 -20.24 -1.86
C TYR A 166 -26.40 -18.88 -1.40
N LEU A 167 -25.66 -18.83 -0.28
CA LEU A 167 -25.25 -17.55 0.32
C LEU A 167 -23.74 -17.53 0.57
N THR A 168 -23.17 -16.33 0.58
CA THR A 168 -21.77 -16.11 0.90
C THR A 168 -21.48 -16.32 2.39
N GLN A 169 -20.22 -16.55 2.75
CA GLN A 169 -19.79 -16.71 4.14
C GLN A 169 -19.80 -15.38 4.93
N GLU A 170 -19.98 -14.25 4.26
CA GLU A 170 -20.04 -12.94 4.90
C GLU A 170 -21.20 -12.84 5.90
N GLN A 171 -20.90 -12.40 7.11
CA GLN A 171 -21.91 -12.24 8.17
C GLN A 171 -22.65 -10.90 8.01
N SER A 172 -23.72 -10.89 7.22
CA SER A 172 -24.55 -9.70 7.05
C SER A 172 -25.97 -9.91 7.60
N PHE A 173 -26.61 -8.81 7.97
CA PHE A 173 -28.01 -8.83 8.40
C PHE A 173 -28.94 -9.26 7.24
N THR A 174 -28.62 -8.80 6.03
CA THR A 174 -29.32 -9.16 4.79
C THR A 174 -29.29 -10.65 4.54
N ARG A 175 -28.12 -11.29 4.64
CA ARG A 175 -27.96 -12.74 4.53
C ARG A 175 -28.89 -13.47 5.50
N LYS A 176 -28.92 -13.05 6.78
CA LYS A 176 -29.73 -13.72 7.78
C LYS A 176 -31.24 -13.63 7.50
N ILE A 177 -31.69 -12.51 6.90
CA ILE A 177 -33.09 -12.40 6.46
C ILE A 177 -33.39 -13.36 5.30
N VAL A 178 -32.48 -13.45 4.33
CA VAL A 178 -32.64 -14.40 3.19
C VAL A 178 -32.69 -15.84 3.68
N GLU A 179 -31.82 -16.25 4.62
CA GLU A 179 -31.89 -17.57 5.26
C GLU A 179 -33.26 -17.84 5.88
N ILE A 180 -33.80 -16.86 6.63
CA ILE A 180 -35.11 -17.00 7.29
C ILE A 180 -36.27 -17.09 6.27
N LEU A 181 -36.18 -16.39 5.15
CA LEU A 181 -37.19 -16.41 4.10
C LEU A 181 -37.15 -17.70 3.27
N LEU A 182 -35.95 -18.20 2.93
CA LEU A 182 -35.75 -19.38 2.10
C LEU A 182 -36.00 -20.70 2.85
N ALA A 183 -35.60 -20.77 4.12
CA ALA A 183 -35.68 -22.04 4.87
C ALA A 183 -37.12 -22.68 4.91
N PRO A 184 -38.22 -21.93 5.14
CA PRO A 184 -39.54 -22.51 5.04
C PRO A 184 -39.94 -22.95 3.63
N GLU A 185 -39.43 -22.27 2.61
CA GLU A 185 -39.75 -22.62 1.21
C GLU A 185 -39.02 -23.89 0.77
N ILE A 186 -37.79 -24.12 1.24
CA ILE A 186 -37.08 -25.39 1.04
C ILE A 186 -37.83 -26.54 1.67
N GLU A 187 -38.35 -26.38 2.88
CA GLU A 187 -39.13 -27.44 3.54
C GLU A 187 -40.50 -27.73 2.91
N LYS A 188 -40.98 -26.84 2.05
CA LYS A 188 -42.13 -27.17 1.19
C LYS A 188 -41.75 -28.06 0.01
N LYS A 189 -40.53 -27.97 -0.47
CA LYS A 189 -40.02 -28.65 -1.66
C LYS A 189 -39.33 -29.98 -1.33
N TYR A 190 -38.65 -30.07 -0.21
CA TYR A 190 -37.81 -31.20 0.21
C TYR A 190 -38.21 -31.71 1.61
N SER A 191 -38.12 -33.01 1.80
CA SER A 191 -38.39 -33.62 3.10
C SER A 191 -37.28 -33.34 4.13
N LYS A 192 -37.56 -33.56 5.40
CA LYS A 192 -36.55 -33.49 6.47
C LYS A 192 -35.38 -34.45 6.25
N ALA A 193 -35.64 -35.60 5.61
CA ALA A 193 -34.56 -36.52 5.25
C ALA A 193 -33.68 -35.95 4.13
N ASP A 194 -34.30 -35.37 3.07
CA ASP A 194 -33.55 -34.71 2.02
C ASP A 194 -32.71 -33.55 2.56
N ILE A 195 -33.25 -32.72 3.45
CA ILE A 195 -32.54 -31.58 4.05
C ILE A 195 -31.38 -32.06 4.90
N MET A 196 -31.51 -33.13 5.65
CA MET A 196 -30.40 -33.71 6.43
C MET A 196 -29.34 -34.30 5.50
N GLU A 197 -29.73 -34.95 4.39
CA GLU A 197 -28.83 -35.43 3.34
C GLU A 197 -28.03 -34.27 2.75
N PHE A 198 -28.68 -33.18 2.32
CA PHE A 198 -28.04 -32.00 1.79
C PHE A 198 -27.08 -31.40 2.82
N TYR A 199 -27.52 -31.24 4.06
CA TYR A 199 -26.70 -30.71 5.14
C TYR A 199 -25.40 -31.51 5.34
N CYS A 200 -25.48 -32.82 5.43
CA CYS A 200 -24.35 -33.70 5.63
C CYS A 200 -23.35 -33.65 4.43
N ASN A 201 -23.89 -33.52 3.20
CA ASN A 201 -23.08 -33.49 1.99
C ASN A 201 -22.50 -32.10 1.64
N THR A 202 -23.06 -31.02 2.20
CA THR A 202 -22.58 -29.65 1.89
C THR A 202 -21.70 -29.03 2.97
N ASN A 203 -21.55 -29.68 4.14
CA ASN A 203 -20.70 -29.15 5.19
C ASN A 203 -19.22 -29.35 4.90
N PHE A 204 -18.41 -28.37 5.32
CA PHE A 204 -16.96 -28.43 5.33
C PHE A 204 -16.45 -28.96 6.68
N TYR A 205 -15.56 -29.94 6.62
CA TYR A 205 -15.01 -30.63 7.79
C TYR A 205 -13.50 -30.37 8.00
N GLY A 206 -12.96 -29.31 7.41
CA GLY A 206 -11.52 -29.02 7.48
C GLY A 206 -10.68 -29.98 6.64
N ASN A 207 -9.37 -29.72 6.54
CA ASN A 207 -8.41 -30.54 5.79
C ASN A 207 -8.90 -30.93 4.39
N HIS A 208 -9.54 -29.98 3.70
CA HIS A 208 -10.11 -30.17 2.35
C HIS A 208 -11.23 -31.23 2.25
N CYS A 209 -11.84 -31.63 3.36
CA CYS A 209 -12.95 -32.58 3.35
C CYS A 209 -14.29 -31.83 3.26
N TYR A 210 -14.98 -31.98 2.15
CA TYR A 210 -16.35 -31.54 1.96
C TYR A 210 -17.30 -32.77 1.91
N GLY A 211 -18.43 -32.67 2.57
CA GLY A 211 -19.34 -33.81 2.71
C GLY A 211 -18.87 -34.84 3.74
N VAL A 212 -19.86 -35.55 4.26
CA VAL A 212 -19.63 -36.48 5.37
C VAL A 212 -18.84 -37.72 5.00
N GLU A 213 -19.01 -38.23 3.77
CA GLU A 213 -18.30 -39.43 3.31
C GLU A 213 -16.82 -39.20 3.24
N ALA A 214 -16.40 -38.09 2.58
CA ALA A 214 -15.02 -37.67 2.51
C ALA A 214 -14.41 -37.47 3.90
N ALA A 215 -15.12 -36.80 4.79
CA ALA A 215 -14.67 -36.60 6.17
C ALA A 215 -14.56 -37.91 6.95
N SER A 216 -15.49 -38.84 6.79
CA SER A 216 -15.45 -40.14 7.43
C SER A 216 -14.26 -40.96 7.01
N ARG A 217 -13.98 -41.02 5.71
CA ARG A 217 -12.83 -41.74 5.17
C ARG A 217 -11.50 -41.06 5.60
N TYR A 218 -11.41 -39.74 5.46
CA TYR A 218 -10.19 -39.02 5.84
C TYR A 218 -9.84 -39.18 7.32
N TYR A 219 -10.81 -38.97 8.21
CA TYR A 219 -10.51 -38.97 9.63
C TYR A 219 -10.54 -40.36 10.26
N PHE A 220 -11.34 -41.31 9.73
CA PHE A 220 -11.58 -42.59 10.37
C PHE A 220 -11.34 -43.81 9.48
N GLY A 221 -11.08 -43.64 8.18
CA GLY A 221 -10.82 -44.71 7.22
C GLY A 221 -12.05 -45.62 7.00
N LYS A 222 -13.26 -45.08 7.09
CA LYS A 222 -14.52 -45.86 6.97
C LYS A 222 -15.62 -45.04 6.31
N ASP A 223 -16.63 -45.74 5.80
CA ASP A 223 -17.81 -45.11 5.19
C ASP A 223 -18.66 -44.36 6.23
N ALA A 224 -19.37 -43.32 5.78
CA ALA A 224 -20.23 -42.50 6.67
C ALA A 224 -21.35 -43.29 7.30
N SER A 225 -21.78 -44.41 6.68
CA SER A 225 -22.75 -45.35 7.24
C SER A 225 -22.28 -46.03 8.50
N ASP A 226 -20.98 -46.25 8.66
CA ASP A 226 -20.36 -47.04 9.71
C ASP A 226 -19.87 -46.19 10.90
N LEU A 227 -20.12 -44.89 10.86
CA LEU A 227 -19.73 -43.98 11.94
C LEU A 227 -20.41 -44.34 13.27
N GLU A 228 -19.58 -44.55 14.29
CA GLU A 228 -20.07 -44.72 15.66
C GLU A 228 -20.39 -43.35 16.29
N SER A 229 -21.09 -43.35 17.40
CA SER A 229 -21.54 -42.07 18.03
C SER A 229 -20.42 -41.14 18.43
N TYR A 230 -19.27 -41.66 18.87
CA TYR A 230 -18.13 -40.84 19.25
C TYR A 230 -17.40 -40.21 18.03
N GLU A 231 -17.33 -40.91 16.89
CA GLU A 231 -16.80 -40.44 15.64
C GLU A 231 -17.73 -39.41 15.00
N ALA A 232 -19.04 -39.72 14.95
CA ALA A 232 -20.08 -38.78 14.55
C ALA A 232 -19.99 -37.46 15.33
N ALA A 233 -19.80 -37.53 16.64
CA ALA A 233 -19.64 -36.34 17.49
C ALA A 233 -18.38 -35.53 17.18
N VAL A 234 -17.28 -36.17 16.75
CA VAL A 234 -16.06 -35.45 16.27
C VAL A 234 -16.41 -34.67 14.99
N LEU A 235 -17.06 -35.31 13.99
CA LEU A 235 -17.40 -34.63 12.74
C LEU A 235 -18.34 -33.44 12.97
N VAL A 236 -19.36 -33.61 13.84
CA VAL A 236 -20.25 -32.50 14.24
C VAL A 236 -19.44 -31.35 14.91
N GLY A 237 -18.43 -31.69 15.70
CA GLY A 237 -17.53 -30.69 16.28
C GLY A 237 -16.75 -29.92 15.23
N ILE A 238 -16.18 -30.63 14.27
CA ILE A 238 -15.39 -30.03 13.17
C ILE A 238 -16.26 -29.12 12.32
N SER A 239 -17.45 -29.56 11.89
CA SER A 239 -18.34 -28.76 11.04
C SER A 239 -18.78 -27.44 11.69
N ASN A 240 -18.84 -27.41 13.03
CA ASN A 240 -19.15 -26.19 13.78
C ASN A 240 -18.03 -25.12 13.71
N SER A 241 -16.75 -25.53 13.77
CA SER A 241 -15.58 -24.66 13.58
C SER A 241 -14.39 -25.50 13.10
N PRO A 242 -14.19 -25.63 11.77
CA PRO A 242 -13.19 -26.53 11.19
C PRO A 242 -11.75 -26.24 11.60
N THR A 243 -11.42 -24.98 11.89
CA THR A 243 -10.10 -24.60 12.36
C THR A 243 -9.91 -24.86 13.86
N ALA A 244 -10.89 -24.48 14.68
CA ALA A 244 -10.76 -24.58 16.13
C ALA A 244 -10.84 -26.03 16.64
N TYR A 245 -11.69 -26.86 16.01
CA TYR A 245 -11.93 -28.22 16.44
C TYR A 245 -11.33 -29.28 15.51
N ASN A 246 -10.33 -28.89 14.75
CA ASN A 246 -9.58 -29.81 13.89
C ASN A 246 -8.82 -30.85 14.75
N PRO A 247 -9.13 -32.16 14.63
CA PRO A 247 -8.55 -33.17 15.51
C PRO A 247 -7.07 -33.44 15.25
N VAL A 248 -6.56 -33.06 14.06
CA VAL A 248 -5.15 -33.17 13.68
C VAL A 248 -4.34 -32.03 14.28
N ARG A 249 -4.87 -30.80 14.20
CA ARG A 249 -4.18 -29.59 14.64
C ARG A 249 -4.43 -29.24 16.11
N ASN A 250 -5.65 -29.51 16.60
CA ASN A 250 -6.11 -29.15 17.94
C ASN A 250 -6.83 -30.32 18.64
N PRO A 251 -6.13 -31.46 18.89
CA PRO A 251 -6.77 -32.70 19.39
C PRO A 251 -7.50 -32.50 20.73
N GLU A 252 -6.98 -31.69 21.64
CA GLU A 252 -7.59 -31.43 22.94
C GLU A 252 -8.91 -30.68 22.81
N ALA A 253 -8.94 -29.64 21.96
CA ALA A 253 -10.15 -28.86 21.69
C ALA A 253 -11.20 -29.71 20.97
N SER A 254 -10.77 -30.54 20.02
CA SER A 254 -11.64 -31.51 19.33
C SER A 254 -12.24 -32.52 20.30
N LEU A 255 -11.43 -33.12 21.18
CA LEU A 255 -11.88 -34.07 22.18
C LEU A 255 -12.92 -33.45 23.12
N LYS A 256 -12.67 -32.24 23.60
CA LYS A 256 -13.62 -31.51 24.44
C LYS A 256 -14.94 -31.27 23.71
N LYS A 257 -14.89 -30.78 22.46
CA LYS A 257 -16.06 -30.50 21.64
C LYS A 257 -16.85 -31.79 21.33
N ARG A 258 -16.17 -32.90 21.03
CA ARG A 258 -16.77 -34.24 20.91
C ARG A 258 -17.63 -34.59 22.14
N ASN A 259 -17.03 -34.42 23.34
CA ASN A 259 -17.73 -34.73 24.58
C ASN A 259 -18.95 -33.84 24.82
N ASP A 260 -18.86 -32.53 24.44
CA ASP A 260 -20.00 -31.61 24.50
C ASP A 260 -21.16 -32.06 23.55
N VAL A 261 -20.83 -32.55 22.34
CA VAL A 261 -21.83 -33.11 21.40
C VAL A 261 -22.45 -34.38 21.95
N LEU A 262 -21.64 -35.32 22.48
CA LEU A 262 -22.17 -36.54 23.12
C LEU A 262 -23.07 -36.23 24.31
N GLN A 263 -22.72 -35.22 25.10
CA GLN A 263 -23.58 -34.73 26.19
C GLN A 263 -24.91 -34.19 25.64
N SER A 264 -24.89 -33.45 24.55
CA SER A 264 -26.12 -32.98 23.89
C SER A 264 -27.00 -34.15 23.41
N MET A 265 -26.40 -35.22 22.87
CA MET A 265 -27.11 -36.42 22.44
C MET A 265 -27.75 -37.15 23.62
N LEU A 266 -27.10 -37.25 24.77
CA LEU A 266 -27.63 -37.79 26.01
C LEU A 266 -28.84 -36.96 26.51
N GLU A 267 -28.70 -35.65 26.56
CA GLU A 267 -29.76 -34.71 27.03
C GLU A 267 -31.04 -34.80 26.19
N VAL A 268 -30.90 -35.05 24.87
CA VAL A 268 -32.06 -35.21 23.95
C VAL A 268 -32.59 -36.62 23.92
N GLY A 269 -31.87 -37.57 24.53
CA GLY A 269 -32.29 -38.98 24.62
C GLY A 269 -31.92 -39.82 23.39
N TYR A 270 -30.96 -39.39 22.59
CA TYR A 270 -30.40 -40.18 21.48
C TYR A 270 -29.34 -41.18 21.95
N LEU A 271 -28.78 -40.98 23.11
CA LEU A 271 -27.87 -41.90 23.79
C LEU A 271 -28.46 -42.27 25.15
N THR A 272 -28.27 -43.53 25.52
CA THR A 272 -28.45 -43.98 26.91
C THR A 272 -27.21 -43.57 27.71
N GLU A 273 -27.32 -43.54 29.04
CA GLU A 273 -26.19 -43.23 29.93
C GLU A 273 -25.02 -44.18 29.75
N ASP A 274 -25.28 -45.47 29.56
CA ASP A 274 -24.27 -46.49 29.30
C ASP A 274 -23.58 -46.27 27.94
N ALA A 275 -24.34 -45.93 26.90
CA ALA A 275 -23.79 -45.62 25.55
C ALA A 275 -22.94 -44.33 25.59
N TYR A 276 -23.39 -43.32 26.30
CA TYR A 276 -22.63 -42.08 26.51
C TYR A 276 -21.30 -42.37 27.25
N ASN A 277 -21.31 -43.09 28.35
CA ASN A 277 -20.13 -43.43 29.11
C ASN A 277 -19.12 -44.24 28.30
N SER A 278 -19.62 -45.15 27.44
CA SER A 278 -18.79 -45.91 26.50
C SER A 278 -18.18 -44.99 25.44
N ALA A 279 -18.95 -44.06 24.86
CA ALA A 279 -18.52 -43.16 23.80
C ALA A 279 -17.46 -42.17 24.29
N ILE A 280 -17.60 -41.54 25.46
CA ILE A 280 -16.60 -40.60 26.01
C ILE A 280 -15.31 -41.29 26.40
N SER A 281 -15.31 -42.59 26.68
CA SER A 281 -14.12 -43.35 27.03
C SER A 281 -13.24 -43.69 25.80
N GLN A 282 -13.79 -43.56 24.56
CA GLN A 282 -13.04 -43.87 23.35
C GLN A 282 -11.92 -42.84 23.12
N PRO A 283 -10.72 -43.28 22.74
CA PRO A 283 -9.66 -42.37 22.37
C PRO A 283 -10.02 -41.63 21.07
N LEU A 284 -9.36 -40.48 20.85
CA LEU A 284 -9.45 -39.78 19.57
C LEU A 284 -8.45 -40.46 18.60
N SER A 285 -8.93 -41.42 17.85
CA SER A 285 -8.12 -42.19 16.88
C SER A 285 -8.35 -41.62 15.49
N ILE A 286 -7.38 -40.90 14.94
CA ILE A 286 -7.46 -40.26 13.62
C ILE A 286 -6.51 -41.01 12.68
N VAL A 287 -7.03 -41.52 11.58
CA VAL A 287 -6.29 -42.32 10.59
C VAL A 287 -5.52 -41.44 9.63
N GLN A 288 -6.07 -40.31 9.20
CA GLN A 288 -5.56 -39.45 8.13
C GLN A 288 -5.27 -40.25 6.85
N GLU A 289 -6.31 -40.77 6.25
CA GLU A 289 -6.17 -41.35 4.92
C GLU A 289 -5.91 -40.19 3.94
N GLU A 290 -4.63 -40.02 3.57
CA GLU A 290 -4.25 -39.10 2.52
C GLU A 290 -4.79 -39.68 1.20
N GLY A 291 -5.84 -39.09 0.69
CA GLY A 291 -6.21 -39.30 -0.70
C GLY A 291 -5.10 -38.82 -1.62
N GLU A 292 -5.18 -39.12 -2.89
CA GLU A 292 -4.29 -38.55 -3.88
C GLU A 292 -4.38 -37.03 -3.77
N GLY A 293 -3.40 -36.42 -3.05
CA GLY A 293 -3.44 -35.03 -2.62
C GLY A 293 -3.59 -34.08 -3.80
N SER A 294 -4.24 -32.97 -3.57
CA SER A 294 -4.27 -31.85 -4.50
C SER A 294 -2.89 -31.63 -5.08
N ASN A 295 -2.72 -31.77 -6.40
CA ASN A 295 -1.48 -31.49 -7.11
C ASN A 295 -1.28 -29.96 -7.27
N GLU A 296 -1.47 -29.21 -6.16
CA GLU A 296 -1.22 -27.78 -6.17
C GLU A 296 0.28 -27.52 -6.30
N ASN A 297 0.65 -26.80 -7.34
CA ASN A 297 2.01 -26.40 -7.68
C ASN A 297 2.06 -24.89 -7.95
N TYR A 298 3.22 -24.33 -8.29
CA TYR A 298 3.34 -22.90 -8.55
C TYR A 298 2.46 -22.42 -9.70
N MET A 299 2.27 -23.22 -10.75
CA MET A 299 1.40 -22.88 -11.88
C MET A 299 -0.07 -22.86 -11.45
N SER A 300 -0.53 -23.95 -10.84
CA SER A 300 -1.93 -24.08 -10.44
C SER A 300 -2.32 -23.09 -9.34
N SER A 301 -1.47 -22.85 -8.35
CA SER A 301 -1.71 -21.85 -7.31
C SER A 301 -1.83 -20.43 -7.88
N TYR A 302 -0.99 -20.09 -8.87
CA TYR A 302 -1.09 -18.80 -9.55
C TYR A 302 -2.33 -18.71 -10.46
N ALA A 303 -2.70 -19.80 -11.12
CA ALA A 303 -3.92 -19.85 -11.92
C ALA A 303 -5.17 -19.63 -11.07
N ILE A 304 -5.25 -20.24 -9.88
CA ILE A 304 -6.35 -20.01 -8.93
C ILE A 304 -6.37 -18.54 -8.49
N HIS A 305 -5.21 -17.96 -8.19
CA HIS A 305 -5.11 -16.53 -7.85
C HIS A 305 -5.67 -15.65 -8.97
N CYS A 306 -5.24 -15.85 -10.21
CA CYS A 306 -5.72 -15.07 -11.35
C CYS A 306 -7.21 -15.32 -11.62
N ALA A 307 -7.69 -16.55 -11.46
CA ALA A 307 -9.10 -16.89 -11.63
C ALA A 307 -9.97 -16.21 -10.56
N ALA A 308 -9.54 -16.22 -9.29
CA ALA A 308 -10.25 -15.52 -8.24
C ALA A 308 -10.38 -14.01 -8.53
N LEU A 309 -9.29 -13.36 -8.98
CA LEU A 309 -9.34 -11.95 -9.40
C LEU A 309 -10.27 -11.73 -10.60
N ALA A 310 -10.29 -12.66 -11.56
CA ALA A 310 -11.19 -12.60 -12.70
C ALA A 310 -12.67 -12.71 -12.29
N LEU A 311 -12.99 -13.62 -11.36
CA LEU A 311 -14.35 -13.74 -10.79
C LEU A 311 -14.75 -12.49 -10.01
N MET A 312 -13.84 -11.90 -9.21
CA MET A 312 -14.09 -10.61 -8.54
C MET A 312 -14.40 -9.50 -9.56
N LYS A 313 -13.68 -9.44 -10.69
CA LYS A 313 -13.97 -8.48 -11.78
C LYS A 313 -15.35 -8.70 -12.40
N LEU A 314 -15.74 -9.95 -12.60
CA LEU A 314 -17.07 -10.30 -13.13
C LEU A 314 -18.19 -9.88 -12.17
N ASP A 315 -17.94 -9.92 -10.86
CA ASP A 315 -18.87 -9.46 -9.82
C ASP A 315 -18.79 -7.93 -9.61
N ASN A 316 -18.08 -7.21 -10.49
CA ASN A 316 -17.89 -5.76 -10.43
C ASN A 316 -17.18 -5.26 -9.16
N PHE A 317 -16.29 -6.07 -8.57
CA PHE A 317 -15.46 -5.61 -7.47
C PHE A 317 -14.59 -4.43 -7.92
N GLN A 318 -14.59 -3.35 -7.12
CA GLN A 318 -13.82 -2.15 -7.42
C GLN A 318 -12.42 -2.28 -6.83
N PHE A 319 -11.43 -2.56 -7.69
CA PHE A 319 -10.02 -2.62 -7.30
C PHE A 319 -9.49 -1.21 -7.05
N GLN A 320 -8.74 -1.06 -5.95
CA GLN A 320 -8.09 0.18 -5.56
C GLN A 320 -6.63 -0.11 -5.21
N TYR A 321 -5.73 0.75 -5.69
CA TYR A 321 -4.28 0.55 -5.54
C TYR A 321 -3.60 1.73 -4.85
N ILE A 322 -4.22 2.91 -4.83
CA ILE A 322 -3.76 4.11 -4.13
C ILE A 322 -4.79 4.47 -3.06
N PHE A 323 -4.33 4.77 -1.87
CA PHE A 323 -5.17 4.97 -0.70
C PHE A 323 -4.94 6.35 -0.10
N LYS A 324 -6.02 7.04 0.22
CA LYS A 324 -5.98 8.39 0.79
C LYS A 324 -5.48 8.39 2.23
N ASP A 325 -6.00 7.48 3.04
CA ASP A 325 -5.70 7.39 4.46
C ASP A 325 -5.91 5.97 5.00
N LYS A 326 -5.67 5.80 6.32
CA LYS A 326 -5.79 4.51 6.99
C LYS A 326 -7.20 3.91 6.92
N SER A 327 -8.24 4.73 7.03
CA SER A 327 -9.63 4.24 7.04
C SER A 327 -10.04 3.70 5.67
N ASP A 328 -9.63 4.40 4.61
CA ASP A 328 -9.82 3.99 3.22
C ASP A 328 -9.09 2.66 2.96
N TYR A 329 -7.82 2.56 3.38
CA TYR A 329 -7.03 1.34 3.25
C TYR A 329 -7.62 0.14 4.00
N ASP A 330 -7.94 0.31 5.29
CA ASP A 330 -8.45 -0.77 6.14
C ASP A 330 -9.78 -1.31 5.59
N SER A 331 -10.69 -0.42 5.20
CA SER A 331 -12.00 -0.79 4.63
C SER A 331 -11.85 -1.56 3.31
N TYR A 332 -10.94 -1.11 2.43
CA TYR A 332 -10.66 -1.81 1.19
C TYR A 332 -10.05 -3.19 1.42
N ILE A 333 -9.03 -3.30 2.27
CA ILE A 333 -8.33 -4.57 2.52
C ILE A 333 -9.24 -5.60 3.15
N GLU A 334 -10.11 -5.22 4.09
CA GLU A 334 -11.10 -6.13 4.69
C GLU A 334 -12.06 -6.68 3.62
N ASN A 335 -12.63 -5.82 2.80
CA ASN A 335 -13.51 -6.22 1.72
C ASN A 335 -12.79 -7.06 0.65
N TYR A 336 -11.57 -6.65 0.25
CA TYR A 336 -10.76 -7.39 -0.70
C TYR A 336 -10.46 -8.81 -0.21
N GLN A 337 -10.01 -8.95 1.04
CA GLN A 337 -9.66 -10.26 1.60
C GLN A 337 -10.87 -11.16 1.71
N ALA A 338 -12.01 -10.65 2.16
CA ALA A 338 -13.25 -11.42 2.27
C ALA A 338 -13.69 -11.94 0.89
N THR A 339 -13.79 -11.04 -0.10
CA THR A 339 -14.24 -11.40 -1.46
C THR A 339 -13.23 -12.31 -2.16
N TYR A 340 -11.92 -12.02 -2.04
CA TYR A 340 -10.88 -12.86 -2.62
C TYR A 340 -10.90 -14.28 -2.04
N THR A 341 -11.03 -14.42 -0.72
CA THR A 341 -11.08 -15.72 -0.06
C THR A 341 -12.32 -16.49 -0.51
N GLU A 342 -13.48 -15.85 -0.56
CA GLU A 342 -14.71 -16.43 -1.09
C GLU A 342 -14.48 -17.00 -2.49
N LYS A 343 -13.98 -16.20 -3.44
CA LYS A 343 -13.77 -16.65 -4.82
C LYS A 343 -12.71 -17.74 -4.95
N ALA A 344 -11.64 -17.65 -4.18
CA ALA A 344 -10.60 -18.69 -4.17
C ALA A 344 -11.12 -20.02 -3.57
N ASP A 345 -11.97 -19.94 -2.57
CA ASP A 345 -12.60 -21.12 -1.96
C ASP A 345 -13.68 -21.71 -2.88
N ASP A 346 -14.45 -20.87 -3.59
CA ASP A 346 -15.40 -21.34 -4.60
C ASP A 346 -14.67 -22.13 -5.71
N ILE A 347 -13.54 -21.62 -6.21
CA ILE A 347 -12.72 -22.34 -7.20
C ILE A 347 -12.21 -23.68 -6.64
N ARG A 348 -11.77 -23.71 -5.38
CA ARG A 348 -11.30 -24.93 -4.72
C ARG A 348 -12.44 -25.89 -4.38
N ALA A 349 -13.66 -25.38 -4.25
CA ALA A 349 -14.83 -26.21 -4.05
C ALA A 349 -15.21 -27.06 -5.27
N GLY A 350 -14.64 -26.74 -6.45
CA GLY A 350 -14.79 -27.56 -7.65
C GLY A 350 -15.64 -26.92 -8.76
N GLY A 351 -15.83 -27.66 -9.83
CA GLY A 351 -16.70 -27.29 -10.94
C GLY A 351 -16.08 -26.37 -11.98
N TYR A 352 -14.82 -25.95 -11.83
CA TYR A 352 -14.16 -25.05 -12.76
C TYR A 352 -13.21 -25.76 -13.70
N ARG A 353 -13.14 -25.29 -14.93
CA ARG A 353 -12.07 -25.58 -15.88
C ARG A 353 -11.38 -24.28 -16.24
N ILE A 354 -10.12 -24.15 -15.80
CA ILE A 354 -9.34 -22.94 -15.93
C ILE A 354 -8.26 -23.14 -17.00
N TYR A 355 -8.41 -22.49 -18.13
CA TYR A 355 -7.46 -22.53 -19.24
C TYR A 355 -6.50 -21.36 -19.11
N THR A 356 -5.20 -21.66 -19.10
CA THR A 356 -4.17 -20.65 -18.85
C THR A 356 -3.24 -20.43 -20.03
N THR A 357 -2.45 -19.39 -19.97
CA THR A 357 -1.31 -19.08 -20.87
C THR A 357 -0.01 -19.70 -20.38
N LEU A 358 -0.02 -20.40 -19.24
CA LEU A 358 1.17 -20.97 -18.62
C LEU A 358 1.79 -22.05 -19.52
N ASP A 359 3.10 -22.02 -19.62
CA ASP A 359 3.90 -22.88 -20.49
C ASP A 359 4.80 -23.78 -19.64
N GLN A 360 4.58 -25.09 -19.69
CA GLN A 360 5.32 -26.04 -18.87
C GLN A 360 6.83 -26.04 -19.18
N GLU A 361 7.25 -25.79 -20.44
CA GLU A 361 8.66 -25.75 -20.80
C GLU A 361 9.34 -24.49 -20.25
N LEU A 362 8.69 -23.33 -20.35
CA LEU A 362 9.18 -22.09 -19.74
C LEU A 362 9.19 -22.19 -18.22
N GLN A 363 8.17 -22.82 -17.65
CA GLN A 363 8.10 -23.09 -16.20
C GLN A 363 9.29 -23.93 -15.73
N LYS A 364 9.56 -25.02 -16.42
CA LYS A 364 10.70 -25.92 -16.15
C LYS A 364 12.04 -25.19 -16.29
N THR A 365 12.19 -24.39 -17.35
CA THR A 365 13.38 -23.56 -17.56
C THR A 365 13.60 -22.61 -16.40
N LEU A 366 12.56 -21.88 -16.02
CA LEU A 366 12.61 -20.92 -14.90
C LEU A 366 12.99 -21.59 -13.58
N GLN A 367 12.35 -22.75 -13.25
CA GLN A 367 12.65 -23.51 -12.05
C GLN A 367 14.09 -24.05 -12.06
N THR A 368 14.49 -24.69 -13.16
CA THR A 368 15.83 -25.30 -13.28
C THR A 368 16.93 -24.24 -13.14
N GLN A 369 16.83 -23.12 -13.85
CA GLN A 369 17.87 -22.08 -13.79
C GLN A 369 17.94 -21.42 -12.40
N LEU A 370 16.78 -21.27 -11.73
CA LEU A 370 16.74 -20.76 -10.37
C LEU A 370 17.43 -21.71 -9.38
N ASP A 371 17.10 -23.00 -9.45
CA ASP A 371 17.68 -24.02 -8.56
C ASP A 371 19.17 -24.24 -8.81
N ASP A 372 19.60 -24.30 -10.08
CA ASP A 372 20.99 -24.50 -10.47
C ASP A 372 21.90 -23.35 -10.00
N VAL A 373 21.47 -22.10 -10.23
CA VAL A 373 22.25 -20.93 -9.83
C VAL A 373 22.34 -20.81 -8.30
N LEU A 374 21.28 -21.19 -7.58
CA LEU A 374 21.23 -21.15 -6.13
C LEU A 374 21.72 -22.44 -5.46
N SER A 375 22.12 -23.48 -6.23
CA SER A 375 22.58 -24.77 -5.73
C SER A 375 23.73 -24.71 -4.72
N PRO A 376 24.66 -23.68 -4.76
CA PRO A 376 25.70 -23.58 -3.73
C PRO A 376 25.19 -23.30 -2.31
N TYR A 377 23.93 -22.82 -2.18
CA TYR A 377 23.32 -22.51 -0.89
C TYR A 377 22.42 -23.66 -0.44
N THR A 378 22.99 -24.54 0.41
CA THR A 378 22.36 -25.79 0.86
C THR A 378 21.75 -25.73 2.25
N GLU A 379 21.80 -24.58 2.91
CA GLU A 379 21.17 -24.38 4.23
C GLU A 379 19.67 -24.66 4.15
N LEU A 380 19.18 -25.56 5.02
CA LEU A 380 17.78 -25.89 5.15
C LEU A 380 17.20 -25.27 6.43
N GLN A 381 15.92 -24.94 6.39
CA GLN A 381 15.10 -24.61 7.54
C GLN A 381 14.67 -25.89 8.28
N ASP A 382 14.09 -25.76 9.48
CA ASP A 382 13.61 -26.89 10.30
C ASP A 382 12.54 -27.74 9.57
N ASN A 383 11.81 -27.13 8.63
CA ASN A 383 10.80 -27.79 7.80
C ASN A 383 11.35 -28.50 6.56
N GLY A 384 12.68 -28.58 6.42
CA GLY A 384 13.35 -29.23 5.29
C GLY A 384 13.44 -28.39 4.01
N LYS A 385 12.92 -27.16 3.99
CA LYS A 385 13.00 -26.25 2.83
C LYS A 385 14.32 -25.49 2.80
N TYR A 386 14.75 -25.10 1.61
CA TYR A 386 15.92 -24.22 1.49
C TYR A 386 15.70 -22.90 2.22
N ALA A 387 16.71 -22.47 2.98
CA ALA A 387 16.63 -21.19 3.70
C ALA A 387 16.73 -20.01 2.74
N LEU A 388 17.71 -20.01 1.82
CA LEU A 388 17.79 -19.02 0.74
C LEU A 388 16.81 -19.41 -0.36
N GLN A 389 15.91 -18.51 -0.65
CA GLN A 389 14.84 -18.66 -1.62
C GLN A 389 15.05 -17.78 -2.85
N GLY A 390 14.29 -18.06 -3.90
CA GLY A 390 14.18 -17.23 -5.09
C GLY A 390 12.77 -17.32 -5.65
N ALA A 391 12.37 -16.32 -6.41
CA ALA A 391 11.12 -16.35 -7.16
C ALA A 391 11.33 -15.67 -8.51
N GLY A 392 10.59 -16.12 -9.52
CA GLY A 392 10.67 -15.56 -10.85
C GLY A 392 9.33 -15.61 -11.60
N VAL A 393 9.16 -14.68 -12.51
CA VAL A 393 7.97 -14.56 -13.37
C VAL A 393 8.42 -14.23 -14.79
N ILE A 394 7.86 -14.93 -15.77
CA ILE A 394 8.05 -14.64 -17.18
C ILE A 394 6.73 -14.16 -17.78
N VAL A 395 6.78 -13.01 -18.44
CA VAL A 395 5.68 -12.43 -19.23
C VAL A 395 6.05 -12.52 -20.70
N ASP A 396 5.16 -13.03 -21.53
CA ASP A 396 5.24 -12.93 -22.98
C ASP A 396 4.76 -11.54 -23.42
N ASN A 397 5.66 -10.71 -23.91
CA ASN A 397 5.37 -9.34 -24.31
C ASN A 397 4.54 -9.25 -25.58
N MET A 398 4.44 -10.33 -26.38
CA MET A 398 3.63 -10.35 -27.59
C MET A 398 2.15 -10.56 -27.28
N THR A 399 1.85 -11.34 -26.22
CA THR A 399 0.49 -11.62 -25.75
C THR A 399 0.11 -10.86 -24.50
N ASN A 400 1.07 -10.22 -23.84
CA ASN A 400 0.96 -9.54 -22.53
C ASN A 400 0.47 -10.47 -21.40
N SER A 401 0.81 -11.75 -21.48
CA SER A 401 0.34 -12.77 -20.53
C SER A 401 1.48 -13.34 -19.71
N VAL A 402 1.20 -13.69 -18.46
CA VAL A 402 2.14 -14.46 -17.64
C VAL A 402 2.20 -15.88 -18.17
N VAL A 403 3.41 -16.34 -18.53
CA VAL A 403 3.63 -17.66 -19.14
C VAL A 403 4.41 -18.63 -18.25
N ALA A 404 5.09 -18.14 -17.21
CA ALA A 404 5.73 -18.97 -16.19
C ALA A 404 5.84 -18.23 -14.86
N VAL A 405 5.72 -18.97 -13.75
CA VAL A 405 5.76 -18.42 -12.40
C VAL A 405 6.36 -19.43 -11.43
N VAL A 406 7.49 -19.10 -10.83
CA VAL A 406 8.16 -19.91 -9.80
C VAL A 406 8.19 -19.13 -8.49
N GLY A 407 7.67 -19.72 -7.44
CA GLY A 407 7.53 -19.09 -6.12
C GLY A 407 8.56 -19.53 -5.08
N GLY A 408 9.49 -20.44 -5.42
CA GLY A 408 10.49 -20.94 -4.48
C GLY A 408 11.46 -21.94 -5.11
N ARG A 409 12.40 -22.42 -4.30
CA ARG A 409 13.39 -23.42 -4.66
C ARG A 409 12.91 -24.83 -4.32
N GLY A 410 13.17 -25.77 -5.23
CA GLY A 410 12.83 -27.19 -5.07
C GLY A 410 11.35 -27.50 -5.21
N GLU A 411 11.04 -28.80 -5.27
CA GLU A 411 9.66 -29.28 -5.47
C GLU A 411 8.81 -29.28 -4.19
N ASN A 412 9.44 -29.24 -3.01
CA ASN A 412 8.77 -29.38 -1.72
C ASN A 412 8.25 -28.07 -1.11
N ASP A 413 8.41 -26.93 -1.79
CA ASP A 413 7.93 -25.65 -1.31
C ASP A 413 6.74 -25.19 -2.17
N VAL A 414 5.54 -25.24 -1.59
CA VAL A 414 4.29 -24.82 -2.25
C VAL A 414 3.94 -23.36 -2.01
N TYR A 415 4.72 -22.64 -1.15
CA TYR A 415 4.47 -21.23 -0.89
C TYR A 415 4.96 -20.36 -2.05
N ASN A 416 4.03 -19.84 -2.85
CA ASN A 416 4.33 -19.09 -4.06
C ASN A 416 4.69 -17.63 -3.77
N ARG A 417 5.99 -17.35 -3.56
CA ARG A 417 6.52 -16.01 -3.23
C ARG A 417 6.36 -15.02 -4.37
N ALA A 418 6.16 -15.50 -5.59
CA ALA A 418 6.01 -14.60 -6.73
C ALA A 418 4.82 -13.63 -6.61
N TYR A 419 3.72 -14.08 -5.98
CA TYR A 419 2.53 -13.24 -5.81
C TYR A 419 2.06 -13.09 -4.34
N LEU A 420 2.48 -13.97 -3.44
CA LEU A 420 2.10 -13.88 -2.02
C LEU A 420 3.04 -12.99 -1.21
N SER A 421 4.34 -13.02 -1.52
CA SER A 421 5.35 -12.22 -0.80
C SER A 421 5.53 -10.84 -1.42
N ALA A 422 5.58 -9.84 -0.57
CA ALA A 422 6.03 -8.50 -0.93
C ALA A 422 7.42 -8.25 -0.36
N ARG A 423 8.35 -7.76 -1.17
CA ARG A 423 9.76 -7.58 -0.84
C ARG A 423 10.24 -6.21 -1.30
N GLN A 424 11.24 -5.65 -0.62
CA GLN A 424 11.78 -4.36 -1.01
C GLN A 424 12.49 -4.47 -2.37
N PRO A 425 12.06 -3.71 -3.40
CA PRO A 425 12.61 -3.85 -4.76
C PRO A 425 14.01 -3.25 -4.91
N GLY A 426 14.44 -2.41 -3.96
CA GLY A 426 15.66 -1.64 -4.11
C GLY A 426 15.65 -0.83 -5.42
N SER A 427 16.80 -0.72 -6.05
CA SER A 427 16.95 0.10 -7.27
C SER A 427 16.23 -0.42 -8.52
N THR A 428 15.57 -1.58 -8.50
CA THR A 428 14.75 -2.01 -9.64
C THR A 428 13.47 -1.20 -9.78
N ILE A 429 13.04 -0.48 -8.76
CA ILE A 429 11.85 0.37 -8.86
C ILE A 429 12.10 1.67 -9.63
N LYS A 430 13.35 2.15 -9.68
CA LYS A 430 13.72 3.45 -10.25
C LYS A 430 13.18 3.71 -11.65
N PRO A 431 13.29 2.78 -12.60
CA PRO A 431 12.71 2.99 -13.93
C PRO A 431 11.21 3.28 -13.89
N LEU A 432 10.48 2.67 -12.97
CA LEU A 432 9.01 2.69 -12.94
C LEU A 432 8.44 3.89 -12.18
N ILE A 433 9.06 4.31 -11.07
CA ILE A 433 8.52 5.37 -10.21
C ILE A 433 9.22 6.73 -10.41
N ASP A 434 10.52 6.71 -10.78
CA ASP A 434 11.33 7.94 -10.89
C ASP A 434 11.45 8.38 -12.36
N TYR A 435 12.11 7.55 -13.19
CA TYR A 435 12.63 7.98 -14.49
C TYR A 435 11.55 8.01 -15.59
N ALA A 436 10.70 6.98 -15.71
CA ALA A 436 9.64 6.99 -16.72
C ALA A 436 8.62 8.11 -16.46
N PRO A 437 8.09 8.27 -15.22
CA PRO A 437 7.24 9.42 -14.90
C PRO A 437 7.93 10.77 -15.13
N ALA A 438 9.23 10.88 -14.81
CA ALA A 438 9.98 12.13 -15.04
C ALA A 438 10.11 12.46 -16.52
N PHE A 439 10.27 11.48 -17.38
CA PHE A 439 10.30 11.69 -18.83
C PHE A 439 8.91 12.11 -19.37
N ASP A 440 7.85 11.58 -18.78
CA ASP A 440 6.49 11.98 -19.12
C ASP A 440 6.17 13.44 -18.77
N THR A 441 6.81 13.98 -17.73
CA THR A 441 6.68 15.42 -17.44
C THR A 441 7.27 16.33 -18.51
N GLY A 442 8.18 15.81 -19.36
CA GLY A 442 8.96 16.59 -20.30
C GLY A 442 10.10 17.40 -19.64
N GLU A 443 10.20 17.42 -18.33
CA GLU A 443 11.28 18.12 -17.61
C GLU A 443 12.58 17.34 -17.64
N TYR A 444 12.52 15.99 -17.72
CA TYR A 444 13.68 15.11 -17.73
C TYR A 444 13.81 14.39 -19.07
N TYR A 445 15.07 14.17 -19.49
CA TYR A 445 15.43 13.46 -20.72
C TYR A 445 16.87 12.91 -20.60
N PRO A 446 17.32 12.00 -21.44
CA PRO A 446 18.59 11.28 -21.27
C PRO A 446 19.84 12.18 -21.11
N ALA A 447 19.95 13.24 -21.89
CA ALA A 447 21.10 14.17 -21.89
C ALA A 447 21.05 15.23 -20.76
N ARG A 448 19.92 15.39 -20.07
CA ARG A 448 19.81 16.40 -18.98
C ARG A 448 20.84 16.12 -17.90
N LEU A 449 21.59 17.18 -17.49
CA LEU A 449 22.50 17.11 -16.36
C LEU A 449 21.75 17.22 -15.04
N VAL A 450 22.12 16.35 -14.12
CA VAL A 450 21.70 16.34 -12.72
C VAL A 450 22.93 16.30 -11.82
N ASN A 451 22.84 16.92 -10.66
CA ASN A 451 23.97 16.99 -9.75
C ASN A 451 23.92 15.86 -8.72
N ASP A 452 24.80 14.87 -8.90
CA ASP A 452 25.01 13.80 -7.93
C ASP A 452 25.88 14.30 -6.77
N HIS A 453 25.26 14.64 -5.67
CA HIS A 453 25.91 15.18 -4.48
C HIS A 453 25.38 14.52 -3.19
N LYS A 454 26.10 14.69 -2.10
CA LYS A 454 25.68 14.23 -0.78
C LYS A 454 24.53 15.10 -0.27
N TRP A 455 23.43 14.46 0.07
CA TRP A 455 22.31 15.12 0.74
C TRP A 455 22.52 15.14 2.25
N GLU A 456 22.06 16.19 2.93
CA GLU A 456 22.12 16.29 4.38
C GLU A 456 21.20 15.28 5.06
N ASN A 457 19.96 15.14 4.55
CA ASN A 457 18.92 14.24 5.07
C ASN A 457 18.37 13.30 3.97
N GLY A 458 19.23 12.77 3.12
CA GLY A 458 18.86 11.89 2.01
C GLY A 458 19.76 10.67 1.88
N PRO A 459 19.56 9.86 0.83
CA PRO A 459 20.32 8.64 0.64
C PRO A 459 21.78 8.91 0.23
N SER A 460 22.63 7.92 0.49
CA SER A 460 23.97 7.84 -0.08
C SER A 460 23.97 6.91 -1.29
N ASN A 461 24.88 7.17 -2.23
CA ASN A 461 25.15 6.22 -3.30
C ASN A 461 25.80 4.94 -2.77
N SER A 462 25.58 3.82 -3.45
CA SER A 462 26.30 2.59 -3.16
C SER A 462 27.82 2.82 -3.32
N GLY A 463 28.59 2.46 -2.29
CA GLY A 463 30.02 2.72 -2.26
C GLY A 463 30.43 4.14 -1.83
N GLY A 464 29.48 5.04 -1.56
CA GLY A 464 29.73 6.37 -0.97
C GLY A 464 30.37 7.42 -1.90
N SER A 465 30.52 7.12 -3.20
CA SER A 465 31.07 8.05 -4.18
C SER A 465 30.00 8.94 -4.80
N TYR A 466 30.40 10.18 -5.14
CA TYR A 466 29.55 11.17 -5.80
C TYR A 466 30.25 11.67 -7.04
N TYR A 467 29.53 11.89 -8.14
CA TYR A 467 30.08 12.14 -9.46
C TYR A 467 29.86 13.59 -9.94
N GLY A 468 29.21 14.44 -9.15
CA GLY A 468 28.87 15.80 -9.54
C GLY A 468 27.83 15.83 -10.67
N ASN A 469 28.04 16.67 -11.68
CA ASN A 469 27.13 16.75 -12.82
C ASN A 469 27.30 15.54 -13.73
N VAL A 470 26.25 14.71 -13.77
CA VAL A 470 26.12 13.53 -14.64
C VAL A 470 24.87 13.65 -15.49
N SER A 471 24.84 12.98 -16.65
CA SER A 471 23.59 12.87 -17.41
C SER A 471 22.59 11.95 -16.71
N VAL A 472 21.31 12.14 -16.98
CA VAL A 472 20.24 11.25 -16.49
C VAL A 472 20.50 9.81 -16.93
N ARG A 473 21.00 9.61 -18.17
CA ARG A 473 21.44 8.30 -18.68
C ARG A 473 22.50 7.66 -17.79
N GLU A 474 23.58 8.38 -17.52
CA GLU A 474 24.67 7.87 -16.68
C GLU A 474 24.19 7.59 -15.25
N ALA A 475 23.39 8.48 -14.69
CA ALA A 475 22.84 8.33 -13.35
C ALA A 475 22.02 7.04 -13.18
N LEU A 476 21.17 6.70 -14.15
CA LEU A 476 20.38 5.47 -14.11
C LEU A 476 21.23 4.22 -14.32
N ASN A 477 22.18 4.24 -15.27
CA ASN A 477 23.05 3.11 -15.55
C ASN A 477 23.98 2.79 -14.36
N ARG A 478 24.48 3.82 -13.65
CA ARG A 478 25.21 3.69 -12.38
C ARG A 478 24.28 3.43 -11.20
N SER A 479 22.98 3.60 -11.38
CA SER A 479 21.98 3.44 -10.32
C SER A 479 22.18 4.39 -9.13
N LEU A 480 22.50 5.65 -9.37
CA LEU A 480 22.75 6.65 -8.34
C LEU A 480 21.47 6.89 -7.50
N ASN A 481 21.61 6.77 -6.19
CA ASN A 481 20.48 6.92 -5.27
C ASN A 481 20.09 8.38 -5.07
N THR A 482 21.08 9.25 -4.99
CA THR A 482 20.91 10.69 -4.78
C THR A 482 20.15 11.35 -5.92
N VAL A 483 20.42 10.90 -7.16
CA VAL A 483 19.75 11.41 -8.36
C VAL A 483 18.32 10.87 -8.46
N ALA A 484 18.11 9.57 -8.19
CA ALA A 484 16.76 8.99 -8.17
C ALA A 484 15.87 9.70 -7.14
N TRP A 485 16.40 9.91 -5.94
CA TRP A 485 15.72 10.67 -4.89
C TRP A 485 15.36 12.09 -5.34
N GLN A 486 16.31 12.79 -5.98
CA GLN A 486 16.07 14.13 -6.52
C GLN A 486 14.95 14.11 -7.55
N ILE A 487 15.02 13.21 -8.53
CA ILE A 487 14.03 13.10 -9.61
C ILE A 487 12.62 12.88 -9.03
N LEU A 488 12.44 11.90 -8.14
CA LEU A 488 11.14 11.62 -7.54
C LEU A 488 10.63 12.82 -6.72
N THR A 489 11.52 13.50 -5.99
CA THR A 489 11.14 14.69 -5.22
C THR A 489 10.71 15.84 -6.13
N ASP A 490 11.42 16.06 -7.24
CA ASP A 490 11.15 17.14 -8.19
C ASP A 490 9.81 16.95 -8.93
N ILE A 491 9.49 15.71 -9.34
CA ILE A 491 8.22 15.41 -10.01
C ILE A 491 7.06 15.28 -9.03
N GLY A 492 7.35 15.06 -7.75
CA GLY A 492 6.38 14.76 -6.69
C GLY A 492 6.26 13.25 -6.43
N VAL A 493 6.38 12.86 -5.16
CA VAL A 493 6.36 11.44 -4.77
C VAL A 493 5.06 10.76 -5.16
N ASP A 494 3.93 11.39 -4.88
CA ASP A 494 2.61 10.84 -5.18
C ASP A 494 2.35 10.78 -6.69
N TYR A 495 2.94 11.68 -7.47
CA TYR A 495 2.90 11.61 -8.93
C TYR A 495 3.56 10.32 -9.43
N GLY A 496 4.76 10.00 -8.97
CA GLY A 496 5.43 8.73 -9.31
C GLY A 496 4.69 7.51 -8.77
N LEU A 497 4.13 7.59 -7.54
CA LEU A 497 3.38 6.51 -6.92
C LEU A 497 2.10 6.15 -7.70
N ASN A 498 1.42 7.13 -8.27
CA ASN A 498 0.22 6.92 -9.09
C ASN A 498 0.48 6.04 -10.30
N TYR A 499 1.65 6.14 -10.93
CA TYR A 499 2.02 5.25 -12.05
C TYR A 499 2.07 3.78 -11.62
N LEU A 500 2.53 3.49 -10.39
CA LEU A 500 2.48 2.13 -9.86
C LEU A 500 1.03 1.68 -9.60
N GLY A 501 0.17 2.59 -9.15
CA GLY A 501 -1.27 2.35 -9.00
C GLY A 501 -1.93 2.02 -10.34
N GLU A 502 -1.61 2.77 -11.40
CA GLU A 502 -2.10 2.52 -12.76
C GLU A 502 -1.63 1.16 -13.33
N MET A 503 -0.50 0.64 -12.87
CA MET A 503 -0.01 -0.71 -13.18
C MET A 503 -0.48 -1.77 -12.18
N GLU A 504 -1.45 -1.46 -11.33
CA GLU A 504 -2.11 -2.39 -10.40
C GLU A 504 -1.17 -3.05 -9.38
N PHE A 505 -0.20 -2.30 -8.81
CA PHE A 505 0.65 -2.78 -7.73
C PHE A 505 -0.14 -2.96 -6.44
N GLN A 506 -0.31 -4.21 -6.00
CA GLN A 506 -1.31 -4.55 -4.96
C GLN A 506 -0.87 -4.33 -3.50
N LYS A 507 0.39 -4.05 -3.22
CA LYS A 507 0.89 -3.95 -1.83
C LYS A 507 1.23 -2.53 -1.40
N LEU A 508 0.81 -1.54 -2.18
CA LEU A 508 0.89 -0.14 -1.82
C LEU A 508 -0.05 0.16 -0.64
N THR A 509 0.33 1.14 0.18
CA THR A 509 -0.44 1.54 1.36
C THR A 509 -0.54 3.07 1.43
N TYR A 510 -1.47 3.59 2.22
CA TYR A 510 -1.57 5.01 2.50
C TYR A 510 -0.30 5.61 3.16
N ILE A 511 0.53 4.78 3.81
CA ILE A 511 1.80 5.21 4.44
C ILE A 511 2.87 5.53 3.38
N ASP A 512 2.74 4.98 2.18
CA ASP A 512 3.69 5.22 1.09
C ASP A 512 3.49 6.62 0.47
N ASN A 513 2.36 7.31 0.70
CA ASN A 513 2.10 8.64 0.20
C ASN A 513 3.14 9.65 0.72
N GLY A 514 3.69 10.45 -0.17
CA GLY A 514 4.67 11.49 0.17
C GLY A 514 6.03 11.01 0.67
N VAL A 515 6.35 9.70 0.57
CA VAL A 515 7.58 9.11 1.12
C VAL A 515 8.70 9.03 0.08
N PRO A 516 9.73 9.92 0.10
CA PRO A 516 10.75 9.96 -0.93
C PRO A 516 11.64 8.70 -1.01
N SER A 517 11.70 7.86 0.05
CA SER A 517 12.48 6.61 0.01
C SER A 517 11.94 5.57 -0.97
N LEU A 518 10.73 5.77 -1.49
CA LEU A 518 10.18 4.94 -2.58
C LEU A 518 11.09 4.95 -3.81
N SER A 519 11.77 6.09 -4.12
CA SER A 519 12.72 6.22 -5.21
C SER A 519 13.84 5.18 -5.20
N ILE A 520 14.19 4.68 -4.03
CA ILE A 520 15.25 3.68 -3.85
C ILE A 520 14.72 2.33 -3.35
N GLY A 521 13.40 2.16 -3.38
CA GLY A 521 12.72 0.93 -3.03
C GLY A 521 12.36 0.77 -1.57
N GLY A 522 12.22 1.86 -0.81
CA GLY A 522 11.82 1.86 0.61
C GLY A 522 10.31 1.92 0.79
N PHE A 523 9.58 0.88 0.41
CA PHE A 523 8.13 0.76 0.56
C PHE A 523 7.74 0.23 1.95
N THR A 524 6.53 0.51 2.39
CA THR A 524 5.99 -0.01 3.65
C THR A 524 5.98 -1.54 3.66
N ASN A 525 5.34 -2.17 2.68
CA ASN A 525 5.26 -3.63 2.55
C ASN A 525 6.27 -4.21 1.55
N GLY A 526 6.78 -3.40 0.63
CA GLY A 526 7.49 -3.87 -0.55
C GLY A 526 6.55 -4.13 -1.73
N VAL A 527 7.06 -4.81 -2.77
CA VAL A 527 6.35 -5.14 -4.01
C VAL A 527 6.46 -6.63 -4.31
N ARG A 528 5.53 -7.18 -5.08
CA ARG A 528 5.55 -8.59 -5.50
C ARG A 528 6.37 -8.75 -6.78
N VAL A 529 6.87 -9.97 -7.03
CA VAL A 529 7.62 -10.28 -8.25
C VAL A 529 6.74 -10.13 -9.49
N VAL A 530 5.47 -10.54 -9.40
CA VAL A 530 4.48 -10.36 -10.47
C VAL A 530 4.23 -8.87 -10.77
N ASP A 531 4.20 -7.98 -9.78
CA ASP A 531 4.01 -6.55 -10.00
C ASP A 531 5.23 -5.95 -10.72
N MET A 532 6.44 -6.35 -10.34
CA MET A 532 7.66 -5.92 -11.03
C MET A 532 7.71 -6.42 -12.47
N ALA A 533 7.29 -7.67 -12.74
CA ALA A 533 7.19 -8.18 -14.09
C ALA A 533 6.18 -7.37 -14.94
N LYS A 534 5.04 -7.03 -14.38
CA LYS A 534 4.02 -6.16 -15.01
C LYS A 534 4.59 -4.78 -15.37
N GLY A 535 5.25 -4.12 -14.41
CA GLY A 535 5.85 -2.80 -14.62
C GLY A 535 6.90 -2.80 -15.74
N TYR A 536 7.78 -3.79 -15.75
CA TYR A 536 8.81 -3.90 -16.77
C TYR A 536 8.26 -4.33 -18.15
N SER A 537 7.22 -5.15 -18.18
CA SER A 537 6.50 -5.47 -19.43
C SER A 537 5.80 -4.23 -20.00
N THR A 538 5.28 -3.34 -19.16
CA THR A 538 4.73 -2.05 -19.60
C THR A 538 5.78 -1.22 -20.37
N LEU A 539 7.02 -1.16 -19.85
CA LEU A 539 8.13 -0.52 -20.57
C LEU A 539 8.46 -1.24 -21.88
N ALA A 540 8.53 -2.58 -21.87
CA ALA A 540 8.79 -3.41 -23.04
C ALA A 540 7.76 -3.18 -24.17
N ASN A 541 6.52 -2.87 -23.80
CA ASN A 541 5.39 -2.62 -24.67
C ASN A 541 5.18 -1.13 -25.01
N GLY A 542 6.22 -0.32 -24.88
CA GLY A 542 6.18 1.10 -25.25
C GLY A 542 5.27 1.94 -24.37
N GLY A 543 5.18 1.60 -23.09
CA GLY A 543 4.40 2.33 -22.08
C GLY A 543 2.95 1.87 -21.88
N VAL A 544 2.51 0.87 -22.65
CA VAL A 544 1.14 0.34 -22.55
C VAL A 544 1.09 -0.77 -21.52
N TYR A 545 0.36 -0.54 -20.45
CA TYR A 545 -0.02 -1.57 -19.48
C TYR A 545 -1.19 -2.40 -20.01
N ASN A 546 -1.09 -3.69 -19.86
CA ASN A 546 -2.18 -4.61 -20.12
C ASN A 546 -2.43 -5.44 -18.86
N ASP A 547 -3.68 -5.78 -18.60
CA ASP A 547 -4.06 -6.64 -17.48
C ASP A 547 -3.37 -8.00 -17.63
N GLN A 548 -2.27 -8.16 -16.94
CA GLN A 548 -1.42 -9.33 -17.05
C GLN A 548 -1.93 -10.43 -16.12
N THR A 549 -2.65 -11.33 -16.74
CA THR A 549 -3.17 -12.55 -16.11
C THR A 549 -2.56 -13.76 -16.81
N CYS A 550 -2.70 -14.93 -16.21
CA CYS A 550 -2.47 -16.19 -16.92
C CYS A 550 -3.76 -16.81 -17.44
N ILE A 551 -4.91 -16.18 -17.25
CA ILE A 551 -6.22 -16.74 -17.62
C ILE A 551 -6.52 -16.45 -19.09
N ARG A 552 -6.80 -17.51 -19.87
CA ARG A 552 -7.38 -17.43 -21.20
C ARG A 552 -8.90 -17.56 -21.16
N LYS A 553 -9.39 -18.49 -20.32
CA LYS A 553 -10.80 -18.86 -20.24
C LYS A 553 -11.09 -19.54 -18.89
N ILE A 554 -12.27 -19.29 -18.35
CA ILE A 554 -12.80 -20.01 -17.20
C ILE A 554 -14.19 -20.55 -17.60
N ASP A 555 -14.35 -21.86 -17.55
CA ASP A 555 -15.63 -22.54 -17.67
C ASP A 555 -16.08 -23.02 -16.28
N HIS A 556 -17.35 -22.89 -16.01
CA HIS A 556 -17.98 -23.45 -14.81
C HIS A 556 -19.02 -24.50 -15.22
N GLU A 557 -19.10 -25.59 -14.49
CA GLU A 557 -19.91 -26.75 -14.86
C GLU A 557 -21.39 -26.42 -15.09
N HIS A 558 -21.93 -25.51 -14.28
CA HIS A 558 -23.35 -25.11 -14.36
C HIS A 558 -23.58 -23.87 -15.22
N ASP A 559 -22.65 -22.90 -15.21
CA ASP A 559 -22.86 -21.59 -15.80
C ASP A 559 -22.20 -21.45 -17.18
N GLY A 560 -21.42 -22.46 -17.60
CA GLY A 560 -20.67 -22.44 -18.84
C GLY A 560 -19.46 -21.47 -18.81
N GLU A 561 -19.14 -20.84 -19.92
CA GLU A 561 -18.01 -19.93 -20.02
C GLU A 561 -18.28 -18.60 -19.31
N LEU A 562 -17.60 -18.39 -18.17
CA LEU A 562 -17.73 -17.18 -17.35
C LEU A 562 -17.00 -15.99 -17.94
N THR A 563 -15.83 -16.21 -18.53
CA THR A 563 -14.94 -15.15 -19.02
C THR A 563 -15.33 -14.53 -20.37
N LYS A 564 -16.41 -15.02 -20.99
CA LYS A 564 -16.89 -14.52 -22.29
C LYS A 564 -17.09 -12.99 -22.34
N ASN A 565 -17.47 -12.39 -21.22
CA ASN A 565 -17.73 -10.96 -21.09
C ASN A 565 -16.65 -10.24 -20.27
N LEU A 566 -15.56 -10.92 -19.90
CA LEU A 566 -14.46 -10.31 -19.16
C LEU A 566 -13.72 -9.33 -20.07
N LYS A 567 -13.75 -8.07 -19.72
CA LYS A 567 -12.99 -7.03 -20.43
C LYS A 567 -11.56 -7.04 -19.93
N THR A 568 -10.61 -7.19 -20.82
CA THR A 568 -9.20 -6.95 -20.53
C THR A 568 -8.98 -5.44 -20.39
N HIS A 569 -8.34 -5.02 -19.31
CA HIS A 569 -7.95 -3.63 -19.12
C HIS A 569 -6.64 -3.37 -19.83
N SER A 570 -6.59 -2.33 -20.67
CA SER A 570 -5.38 -1.85 -21.33
C SER A 570 -5.37 -0.33 -21.29
N GLN A 571 -4.26 0.25 -20.85
CA GLN A 571 -4.11 1.71 -20.78
C GLN A 571 -2.68 2.15 -21.08
N VAL A 572 -2.53 3.37 -21.57
CA VAL A 572 -1.23 4.02 -21.70
C VAL A 572 -0.83 4.56 -20.32
N VAL A 573 0.19 3.97 -19.72
CA VAL A 573 0.76 4.41 -18.43
C VAL A 573 1.92 5.37 -18.68
N TYR A 574 2.84 5.01 -19.57
CA TYR A 574 3.94 5.91 -19.97
C TYR A 574 3.78 6.31 -21.42
N GLN A 575 4.22 7.51 -21.76
CA GLN A 575 4.29 7.92 -23.15
C GLN A 575 5.28 7.02 -23.92
N GLN A 576 4.98 6.73 -25.18
CA GLN A 576 5.76 5.81 -26.01
C GLN A 576 7.23 6.25 -26.17
N ASP A 577 7.45 7.54 -26.35
CA ASP A 577 8.79 8.12 -26.45
C ASP A 577 9.57 8.05 -25.14
N SER A 578 8.90 8.27 -24.00
CA SER A 578 9.48 8.11 -22.66
C SER A 578 9.89 6.66 -22.40
N ALA A 579 9.01 5.71 -22.68
CA ALA A 579 9.29 4.29 -22.56
C ALA A 579 10.45 3.85 -23.48
N TYR A 580 10.50 4.38 -24.72
CA TYR A 580 11.59 4.11 -25.66
C TYR A 580 12.94 4.67 -25.18
N MET A 581 12.99 5.95 -24.82
CA MET A 581 14.21 6.58 -24.31
C MET A 581 14.73 5.89 -23.06
N LEU A 582 13.82 5.50 -22.14
CA LEU A 582 14.18 4.75 -20.96
C LEU A 582 14.69 3.34 -21.26
N THR A 583 14.04 2.64 -22.20
CA THR A 583 14.48 1.32 -22.67
C THR A 583 15.90 1.39 -23.24
N ASP A 584 16.20 2.42 -24.02
CA ASP A 584 17.53 2.62 -24.58
C ASP A 584 18.59 2.90 -23.48
N ILE A 585 18.26 3.67 -22.44
CA ILE A 585 19.13 3.82 -21.27
C ILE A 585 19.34 2.46 -20.57
N LEU A 586 18.28 1.68 -20.38
CA LEU A 586 18.35 0.40 -19.68
C LEU A 586 19.14 -0.67 -20.46
N LYS A 587 19.28 -0.56 -21.79
CA LYS A 587 20.26 -1.35 -22.55
C LYS A 587 21.68 -1.04 -22.10
N GLY A 588 21.99 0.23 -21.83
CA GLY A 588 23.30 0.66 -21.28
C GLY A 588 23.63 0.04 -19.92
N THR A 589 22.62 -0.24 -19.08
CA THR A 589 22.84 -0.96 -17.81
C THR A 589 23.56 -2.30 -18.02
N LEU A 590 23.31 -3.01 -19.13
CA LEU A 590 23.87 -4.33 -19.46
C LEU A 590 25.16 -4.21 -20.28
N ASN A 591 25.32 -3.16 -21.10
CA ASN A 591 26.34 -3.05 -22.11
C ASN A 591 27.45 -2.05 -21.74
N GLU A 592 27.15 -0.98 -20.99
CA GLU A 592 28.15 0.01 -20.60
C GLU A 592 29.02 -0.51 -19.44
N ALA A 593 30.33 -0.27 -19.54
CA ALA A 593 31.29 -0.75 -18.53
C ALA A 593 31.00 -0.26 -17.09
N TYR A 594 30.37 0.89 -16.95
CA TYR A 594 29.93 1.45 -15.66
C TYR A 594 28.51 1.03 -15.28
N GLY A 595 27.80 0.31 -16.16
CA GLY A 595 26.45 -0.20 -15.89
C GLY A 595 26.44 -1.23 -14.77
N THR A 596 25.46 -1.18 -13.90
CA THR A 596 25.37 -2.09 -12.75
C THR A 596 25.13 -3.55 -13.14
N GLY A 597 24.62 -3.80 -14.33
CA GLY A 597 24.42 -5.11 -14.94
C GLY A 597 25.45 -5.47 -16.02
N TYR A 598 26.55 -4.73 -16.15
CA TYR A 598 27.57 -4.98 -17.19
C TYR A 598 28.00 -6.45 -17.23
N GLY A 599 27.92 -7.06 -18.43
CA GLY A 599 28.20 -8.47 -18.64
C GLY A 599 26.98 -9.39 -18.50
N LEU A 600 25.76 -8.86 -18.33
CA LEU A 600 24.50 -9.61 -18.40
C LEU A 600 23.83 -9.48 -19.78
N ALA A 601 24.50 -8.87 -20.77
CA ALA A 601 24.03 -8.89 -22.14
C ALA A 601 23.78 -10.34 -22.62
N LEU A 602 22.71 -10.51 -23.39
CA LEU A 602 22.33 -11.84 -23.88
C LEU A 602 23.27 -12.33 -24.97
N GLU A 603 23.42 -13.63 -25.08
CA GLU A 603 24.12 -14.28 -26.17
C GLU A 603 23.35 -14.06 -27.48
N ASN A 604 23.91 -14.39 -28.60
CA ASN A 604 23.33 -14.17 -29.94
C ASN A 604 22.99 -12.71 -30.31
N GLY A 605 23.39 -11.72 -29.53
CA GLY A 605 23.15 -10.30 -29.84
C GLY A 605 21.69 -9.83 -29.68
N MET A 606 20.86 -10.58 -28.92
CA MET A 606 19.49 -10.19 -28.63
C MET A 606 19.46 -8.86 -27.85
N PRO A 607 18.83 -7.79 -28.38
CA PRO A 607 18.67 -6.54 -27.65
C PRO A 607 17.87 -6.75 -26.38
N ALA A 608 18.46 -6.36 -25.24
CA ALA A 608 17.84 -6.49 -23.93
C ALA A 608 18.06 -5.25 -23.10
N ALA A 609 17.10 -4.93 -22.26
CA ALA A 609 17.12 -3.86 -21.30
C ALA A 609 16.84 -4.40 -19.90
N GLY A 610 17.45 -3.84 -18.86
CA GLY A 610 17.23 -4.35 -17.52
C GLY A 610 17.84 -3.50 -16.41
N LYS A 611 17.50 -3.85 -15.18
CA LYS A 611 17.93 -3.13 -13.99
C LYS A 611 18.22 -4.08 -12.84
N THR A 612 19.32 -3.83 -12.14
CA THR A 612 19.69 -4.50 -10.90
C THR A 612 19.02 -3.83 -9.71
N GLY A 613 18.64 -4.61 -8.71
CA GLY A 613 18.22 -4.15 -7.38
C GLY A 613 18.99 -4.87 -6.28
N THR A 614 19.39 -4.10 -5.28
CA THR A 614 20.01 -4.62 -4.06
C THR A 614 19.59 -3.70 -2.93
N THR A 615 18.99 -4.27 -1.89
CA THR A 615 18.60 -3.51 -0.70
C THR A 615 19.77 -3.37 0.28
N ASN A 616 19.60 -2.54 1.30
CA ASN A 616 20.59 -2.35 2.36
C ASN A 616 20.97 -3.71 2.98
N SER A 617 22.28 -3.94 3.11
CA SER A 617 22.86 -5.20 3.58
C SER A 617 22.53 -6.41 2.69
N SER A 618 22.14 -6.18 1.44
CA SER A 618 21.73 -7.23 0.47
C SER A 618 20.70 -8.20 1.06
N LYS A 619 19.67 -7.70 1.75
CA LYS A 619 18.60 -8.55 2.29
C LYS A 619 17.68 -9.08 1.19
N ASP A 620 17.50 -8.31 0.14
CA ASP A 620 16.78 -8.64 -1.08
C ASP A 620 17.63 -8.28 -2.28
N THR A 621 17.65 -9.13 -3.26
CA THR A 621 18.33 -8.87 -4.53
C THR A 621 17.42 -9.19 -5.69
N TRP A 622 17.44 -8.30 -6.67
CA TRP A 622 16.53 -8.32 -7.79
C TRP A 622 17.25 -8.12 -9.11
N PHE A 623 16.69 -8.71 -10.15
CA PHE A 623 16.94 -8.32 -11.51
C PHE A 623 15.62 -8.37 -12.29
N CYS A 624 15.27 -7.26 -12.92
CA CYS A 624 14.14 -7.17 -13.83
C CYS A 624 14.68 -6.74 -15.19
N GLY A 625 14.37 -7.49 -16.21
CA GLY A 625 14.83 -7.17 -17.56
C GLY A 625 13.96 -7.81 -18.63
N TYR A 626 14.06 -7.28 -19.84
CA TYR A 626 13.18 -7.62 -20.92
C TYR A 626 13.86 -7.52 -22.30
N THR A 627 13.26 -8.20 -23.25
CA THR A 627 13.46 -8.06 -24.68
C THR A 627 12.13 -7.68 -25.35
N ARG A 628 12.07 -7.65 -26.64
CA ARG A 628 10.77 -7.54 -27.34
C ARG A 628 9.88 -8.76 -27.14
N TYR A 629 10.46 -9.94 -26.86
CA TYR A 629 9.72 -11.17 -26.71
C TYR A 629 9.23 -11.42 -25.29
N TYR A 630 10.11 -11.26 -24.30
CA TYR A 630 9.82 -11.64 -22.93
C TYR A 630 10.31 -10.61 -21.91
N THR A 631 9.56 -10.49 -20.83
CA THR A 631 9.96 -9.81 -19.62
C THR A 631 10.13 -10.83 -18.51
N THR A 632 11.26 -10.78 -17.81
CA THR A 632 11.51 -11.67 -16.66
C THR A 632 11.91 -10.84 -15.44
N ALA A 633 11.21 -11.03 -14.32
CA ALA A 633 11.55 -10.49 -13.02
C ALA A 633 12.02 -11.63 -12.11
N VAL A 634 13.16 -11.43 -11.45
CA VAL A 634 13.78 -12.41 -10.53
C VAL A 634 14.09 -11.75 -9.21
N TRP A 635 13.69 -12.39 -8.13
CA TRP A 635 14.04 -12.06 -6.76
C TRP A 635 14.82 -13.20 -6.09
N VAL A 636 15.79 -12.86 -5.24
CA VAL A 636 16.54 -13.81 -4.37
C VAL A 636 16.65 -13.19 -2.98
N GLY A 637 16.30 -13.97 -1.96
CA GLY A 637 16.33 -13.53 -0.56
C GLY A 637 15.90 -14.63 0.41
N TYR A 638 15.79 -14.25 1.68
CA TYR A 638 15.26 -15.11 2.73
C TYR A 638 13.84 -14.72 3.09
N ASP A 639 13.01 -15.65 3.50
CA ASP A 639 11.64 -15.36 3.94
C ASP A 639 11.63 -14.36 5.10
N THR A 640 12.47 -14.57 6.10
CA THR A 640 12.79 -13.55 7.09
C THR A 640 14.02 -12.77 6.62
N PRO A 641 13.91 -11.45 6.30
CA PRO A 641 15.00 -10.71 5.71
C PRO A 641 16.27 -10.69 6.55
N ARG A 642 17.35 -11.28 6.03
CA ARG A 642 18.69 -11.26 6.63
C ARG A 642 19.76 -10.89 5.59
N ALA A 643 20.89 -10.37 6.05
CA ALA A 643 22.00 -9.98 5.17
C ALA A 643 22.55 -11.16 4.37
N MET A 644 22.84 -10.92 3.09
CA MET A 644 23.42 -11.89 2.16
C MET A 644 24.76 -11.36 1.62
N PRO A 645 25.88 -11.50 2.39
CA PRO A 645 27.19 -11.01 1.95
C PRO A 645 27.62 -11.66 0.63
N GLY A 646 28.02 -10.83 -0.35
CA GLY A 646 28.47 -11.33 -1.67
C GLY A 646 27.33 -11.63 -2.65
N ILE A 647 26.07 -11.54 -2.22
CA ILE A 647 24.90 -11.69 -3.09
C ILE A 647 24.38 -10.29 -3.44
N TYR A 648 24.42 -9.97 -4.72
CA TYR A 648 23.97 -8.69 -5.28
C TYR A 648 23.03 -8.95 -6.46
N GLY A 649 22.26 -7.95 -6.85
CA GLY A 649 21.33 -8.06 -7.98
C GLY A 649 21.96 -8.60 -9.26
N LYS A 650 23.22 -8.23 -9.56
CA LYS A 650 23.97 -8.75 -10.72
C LYS A 650 24.39 -10.21 -10.53
N THR A 651 24.82 -10.61 -9.31
CA THR A 651 25.58 -11.88 -9.12
C THR A 651 24.69 -13.11 -9.15
N TYR A 652 23.48 -13.05 -8.60
CA TYR A 652 22.56 -14.19 -8.56
C TYR A 652 21.26 -13.92 -9.32
N ALA A 653 20.48 -12.95 -8.93
CA ALA A 653 19.23 -12.62 -9.62
C ALA A 653 19.49 -12.29 -11.11
N GLY A 654 20.53 -11.50 -11.41
CA GLY A 654 20.92 -11.19 -12.79
C GLY A 654 21.46 -12.40 -13.55
N LYS A 655 22.22 -13.28 -12.87
CA LYS A 655 22.71 -14.52 -13.50
C LYS A 655 21.55 -15.48 -13.82
N ILE A 656 20.60 -15.63 -12.90
CA ILE A 656 19.38 -16.43 -13.13
C ILE A 656 18.64 -15.84 -14.34
N TRP A 657 18.39 -14.53 -14.33
CA TRP A 657 17.73 -13.85 -15.44
C TRP A 657 18.43 -14.09 -16.76
N LYS A 658 19.77 -13.93 -16.81
CA LYS A 658 20.52 -14.12 -18.06
C LYS A 658 20.40 -15.54 -18.59
N GLN A 659 20.58 -16.54 -17.74
CA GLN A 659 20.49 -17.95 -18.14
C GLN A 659 19.10 -18.33 -18.65
N ILE A 660 18.05 -17.83 -17.99
CA ILE A 660 16.68 -18.01 -18.47
C ILE A 660 16.52 -17.37 -19.85
N MET A 661 16.88 -16.08 -19.95
CA MET A 661 16.65 -15.31 -21.17
C MET A 661 17.50 -15.84 -22.33
N ASP A 662 18.74 -16.26 -22.12
CA ASP A 662 19.55 -16.90 -23.17
C ASP A 662 18.85 -18.17 -23.69
N GLN A 663 18.38 -19.02 -22.79
CA GLN A 663 17.73 -20.30 -23.17
C GLN A 663 16.39 -20.08 -23.90
N ILE A 664 15.52 -19.17 -23.42
CA ILE A 664 14.20 -18.96 -24.05
C ILE A 664 14.27 -18.15 -25.33
N HIS A 665 15.45 -17.56 -25.65
CA HIS A 665 15.71 -16.86 -26.90
C HIS A 665 16.54 -17.70 -27.87
N GLU A 666 16.87 -18.94 -27.53
CA GLU A 666 17.59 -19.81 -28.44
C GLU A 666 16.78 -19.99 -29.76
N GLY A 667 17.42 -19.73 -30.89
CA GLY A 667 16.78 -19.81 -32.18
C GLY A 667 15.82 -18.65 -32.55
N LYS A 668 15.67 -17.64 -31.70
CA LYS A 668 14.89 -16.43 -32.04
C LYS A 668 15.76 -15.40 -32.69
N GLU A 669 15.20 -14.72 -33.71
CA GLU A 669 15.86 -13.59 -34.38
C GLU A 669 15.98 -12.39 -33.43
N PRO A 670 17.14 -11.71 -33.40
CA PRO A 670 17.29 -10.47 -32.64
C PRO A 670 16.29 -9.40 -33.06
N LEU A 671 15.44 -8.99 -32.15
CA LEU A 671 14.39 -7.99 -32.40
C LEU A 671 14.55 -6.81 -31.45
N ASP A 672 14.80 -5.61 -32.03
CA ASP A 672 14.91 -4.37 -31.26
C ASP A 672 13.61 -3.57 -31.27
N TRP A 673 13.52 -2.59 -30.38
CA TRP A 673 12.40 -1.65 -30.33
C TRP A 673 12.49 -0.65 -31.45
N GLN A 674 11.37 -0.38 -32.10
CA GLN A 674 11.29 0.64 -33.13
C GLN A 674 11.31 2.03 -32.48
N GLN A 675 12.19 2.89 -32.98
CA GLN A 675 12.25 4.29 -32.54
C GLN A 675 10.96 5.03 -32.95
N PRO A 676 10.24 5.64 -32.00
CA PRO A 676 9.09 6.49 -32.32
C PRO A 676 9.49 7.67 -33.22
N ALA A 677 8.59 8.10 -34.08
CA ALA A 677 8.84 9.23 -34.97
C ALA A 677 9.07 10.57 -34.20
N THR A 678 8.61 10.64 -32.98
CA THR A 678 8.80 11.78 -32.08
C THR A 678 10.18 11.82 -31.44
N VAL A 679 10.98 10.74 -31.53
CA VAL A 679 12.30 10.65 -30.89
C VAL A 679 13.39 10.86 -31.94
N GLU A 680 14.32 11.71 -31.65
CA GLU A 680 15.49 11.99 -32.46
C GLU A 680 16.78 11.99 -31.64
N VAL A 681 17.91 11.86 -32.32
CA VAL A 681 19.25 12.03 -31.71
C VAL A 681 19.67 13.48 -31.93
N THR A 682 19.83 14.23 -30.87
CA THR A 682 20.26 15.64 -30.96
C THR A 682 21.25 16.00 -29.84
N THR A 683 21.95 17.12 -30.03
CA THR A 683 22.85 17.63 -28.98
C THR A 683 22.11 18.63 -28.11
N ASP A 684 21.98 18.30 -26.84
CA ASP A 684 21.38 19.21 -25.86
C ASP A 684 22.25 20.46 -25.69
N SER A 685 21.66 21.61 -25.92
CA SER A 685 22.38 22.92 -25.89
C SER A 685 22.87 23.28 -24.48
N LYS A 686 22.32 22.74 -23.44
CA LYS A 686 22.68 23.00 -22.03
C LYS A 686 23.83 22.12 -21.56
N SER A 687 23.77 20.83 -21.88
CA SER A 687 24.78 19.86 -21.45
C SER A 687 25.91 19.66 -22.47
N GLY A 688 25.67 19.94 -23.75
CA GLY A 688 26.57 19.61 -24.84
C GLY A 688 26.61 18.12 -25.17
N ILE A 689 25.73 17.29 -24.57
CA ILE A 689 25.67 15.84 -24.76
C ILE A 689 24.75 15.54 -25.92
N THR A 690 25.20 14.68 -26.84
CA THR A 690 24.36 14.13 -27.94
C THR A 690 23.69 12.87 -27.45
N ASP A 691 22.36 12.84 -27.41
CA ASP A 691 21.56 11.73 -26.91
C ASP A 691 20.14 11.76 -27.53
N LEU A 692 19.29 10.81 -27.14
CA LEU A 692 17.88 10.77 -27.50
C LEU A 692 17.12 11.95 -26.90
N PHE A 693 16.25 12.53 -27.69
CA PHE A 693 15.39 13.63 -27.33
C PHE A 693 14.02 13.47 -27.99
N SER A 694 12.95 13.77 -27.29
CA SER A 694 11.61 13.76 -27.88
C SER A 694 11.19 15.17 -28.30
N ALA A 695 10.66 15.31 -29.50
CA ALA A 695 10.12 16.56 -30.02
C ALA A 695 8.95 17.12 -29.18
N THR A 696 8.29 16.28 -28.40
CA THR A 696 7.13 16.67 -27.56
C THR A 696 7.52 17.12 -26.14
N LEU A 697 8.81 17.05 -25.76
CA LEU A 697 9.26 17.35 -24.38
C LEU A 697 8.88 18.77 -23.94
N ASN A 698 9.06 19.78 -24.80
CA ASN A 698 8.76 21.16 -24.43
C ASN A 698 7.27 21.39 -24.17
N ASP A 699 6.41 20.82 -25.01
CA ASP A 699 4.95 20.93 -24.87
C ASP A 699 4.48 20.23 -23.59
N ARG A 700 5.03 19.05 -23.31
CA ARG A 700 4.74 18.31 -22.08
C ARG A 700 5.25 19.03 -20.82
N ALA A 701 6.43 19.62 -20.87
CA ALA A 701 6.95 20.40 -19.74
C ALA A 701 6.06 21.62 -19.43
N GLN A 702 5.52 22.29 -20.46
CA GLN A 702 4.57 23.38 -20.29
C GLN A 702 3.24 22.87 -19.70
N GLN A 703 2.72 21.74 -20.21
CA GLN A 703 1.52 21.12 -19.66
C GLN A 703 1.73 20.69 -18.22
N THR A 704 2.84 20.05 -17.90
CA THR A 704 3.17 19.62 -16.53
C THR A 704 3.25 20.82 -15.57
N LEU A 705 3.83 21.95 -16.02
CA LEU A 705 3.86 23.16 -15.22
C LEU A 705 2.43 23.68 -14.96
N HIS A 706 1.61 23.73 -16.01
CA HIS A 706 0.22 24.13 -15.89
C HIS A 706 -0.54 23.20 -14.94
N ASP A 707 -0.39 21.89 -15.06
CA ASP A 707 -1.05 20.89 -14.19
C ASP A 707 -0.58 21.01 -12.72
N LYS A 708 0.70 21.31 -12.49
CA LYS A 708 1.23 21.60 -11.14
C LYS A 708 0.60 22.86 -10.54
N GLU A 709 0.47 23.90 -11.35
CA GLU A 709 -0.18 25.16 -10.94
C GLU A 709 -1.66 24.94 -10.63
N GLN A 710 -2.36 24.16 -11.47
CA GLN A 710 -3.76 23.83 -11.26
C GLN A 710 -3.99 22.99 -10.00
N ARG A 711 -3.18 21.94 -9.77
CA ARG A 711 -3.25 21.14 -8.52
C ARG A 711 -3.02 21.98 -7.28
N LYS A 712 -1.97 22.80 -7.30
CA LYS A 712 -1.71 23.70 -6.18
C LYS A 712 -2.86 24.68 -5.93
N LEU A 713 -3.43 25.21 -7.00
CA LEU A 713 -4.60 26.10 -6.92
C LEU A 713 -5.80 25.36 -6.32
N GLU A 714 -6.00 24.08 -6.69
CA GLU A 714 -7.07 23.24 -6.16
C GLU A 714 -6.89 22.98 -4.66
N GLU A 715 -5.69 22.57 -4.22
CA GLU A 715 -5.38 22.35 -2.81
C GLU A 715 -5.58 23.62 -1.97
N ASP A 716 -5.05 24.74 -2.45
CA ASP A 716 -5.19 26.04 -1.81
C ASP A 716 -6.66 26.50 -1.73
N LEU A 717 -7.47 26.14 -2.74
CA LEU A 717 -8.89 26.47 -2.77
C LEU A 717 -9.71 25.54 -1.89
N GLU A 718 -9.41 24.24 -1.84
CA GLU A 718 -10.08 23.31 -0.91
C GLU A 718 -9.89 23.77 0.54
N ALA A 719 -8.65 24.12 0.92
CA ALA A 719 -8.37 24.66 2.24
C ALA A 719 -9.10 25.97 2.51
N ALA A 720 -9.16 26.86 1.52
CA ALA A 720 -9.86 28.14 1.65
C ALA A 720 -11.38 27.98 1.75
N VAL A 721 -11.97 27.06 0.97
CA VAL A 721 -13.43 26.74 1.03
C VAL A 721 -13.77 26.14 2.38
N THR A 722 -12.99 25.19 2.87
CA THR A 722 -13.18 24.57 4.19
C THR A 722 -13.11 25.63 5.30
N ALA A 723 -12.12 26.53 5.26
CA ALA A 723 -12.01 27.62 6.21
C ALA A 723 -13.22 28.60 6.14
N PHE A 724 -13.78 28.78 4.95
CA PHE A 724 -14.97 29.60 4.75
C PHE A 724 -16.23 28.89 5.30
N GLU A 725 -16.36 27.59 5.13
CA GLU A 725 -17.47 26.80 5.67
C GLU A 725 -17.48 26.77 7.20
N ASP A 726 -16.28 26.65 7.81
CA ASP A 726 -16.13 26.60 9.27
C ASP A 726 -16.32 27.97 9.95
N LYS A 727 -16.37 29.07 9.18
CA LYS A 727 -16.47 30.40 9.74
C LYS A 727 -17.84 30.62 10.39
N THR A 728 -17.83 31.25 11.57
CA THR A 728 -19.01 31.79 12.23
C THR A 728 -19.00 33.32 12.17
N ILE A 729 -20.16 33.96 12.01
CA ILE A 729 -20.30 35.43 12.02
C ILE A 729 -20.80 35.86 13.41
N GLU A 730 -19.89 36.48 14.18
CA GLU A 730 -20.19 37.01 15.50
C GLU A 730 -20.02 38.54 15.56
N THR A 731 -19.18 39.10 14.71
CA THR A 731 -18.83 40.52 14.68
C THR A 731 -19.07 41.14 13.28
N VAL A 732 -19.04 42.46 13.21
CA VAL A 732 -19.11 43.16 11.91
C VAL A 732 -17.89 42.87 11.05
N GLU A 733 -16.72 42.73 11.65
CA GLU A 733 -15.51 42.37 10.98
C GLU A 733 -15.64 40.98 10.29
N ASP A 734 -16.34 40.03 10.89
CA ASP A 734 -16.62 38.73 10.29
C ASP A 734 -17.44 38.88 9.00
N THR A 735 -18.37 39.83 8.94
CA THR A 735 -19.16 40.05 7.72
C THR A 735 -18.30 40.56 6.56
N TYR A 736 -17.31 41.41 6.85
CA TYR A 736 -16.35 41.89 5.85
C TYR A 736 -15.41 40.77 5.42
N TRP A 737 -14.91 39.96 6.37
CA TRP A 737 -14.11 38.81 6.08
C TRP A 737 -14.86 37.84 5.14
N VAL A 738 -16.11 37.50 5.45
CA VAL A 738 -16.93 36.60 4.60
C VAL A 738 -17.07 37.17 3.18
N LYS A 739 -17.36 38.46 3.04
CA LYS A 739 -17.49 39.11 1.73
C LYS A 739 -16.20 39.11 0.94
N GLU A 740 -15.09 39.42 1.58
CA GLU A 740 -13.78 39.46 0.97
C GLU A 740 -13.30 38.05 0.57
N GLN A 741 -13.43 37.06 1.46
CA GLN A 741 -13.06 35.69 1.17
C GLN A 741 -13.94 35.10 0.06
N TYR A 742 -15.23 35.30 0.09
CA TYR A 742 -16.12 34.88 -0.98
C TYR A 742 -15.66 35.39 -2.35
N GLN A 743 -15.42 36.69 -2.47
CA GLN A 743 -14.95 37.31 -3.70
C GLN A 743 -13.55 36.76 -4.12
N SER A 744 -12.65 36.62 -3.18
CA SER A 744 -11.31 36.10 -3.41
C SER A 744 -11.35 34.64 -3.91
N ILE A 745 -12.09 33.77 -3.22
CA ILE A 745 -12.21 32.36 -3.56
C ILE A 745 -12.91 32.20 -4.92
N ILE A 746 -14.01 32.88 -5.17
CA ILE A 746 -14.69 32.85 -6.48
C ILE A 746 -13.78 33.30 -7.62
N SER A 747 -13.00 34.39 -7.40
CA SER A 747 -12.02 34.85 -8.39
C SER A 747 -10.96 33.80 -8.71
N ARG A 748 -10.49 33.09 -7.70
CA ARG A 748 -9.50 32.02 -7.85
C ARG A 748 -10.12 30.75 -8.46
N LEU A 749 -11.37 30.41 -8.11
CA LEU A 749 -12.11 29.31 -8.75
C LEU A 749 -12.27 29.53 -10.27
N ASN A 750 -12.35 30.77 -10.71
CA ASN A 750 -12.41 31.10 -12.14
C ASN A 750 -11.07 30.90 -12.87
N LEU A 751 -9.94 30.74 -12.14
CA LEU A 751 -8.64 30.40 -12.70
C LEU A 751 -8.41 28.89 -12.79
N MET A 752 -9.25 28.08 -12.15
CA MET A 752 -9.22 26.63 -12.31
C MET A 752 -9.77 26.24 -13.68
N ASP A 753 -9.17 25.21 -14.24
CA ASP A 753 -9.73 24.53 -15.41
C ASP A 753 -11.11 23.95 -15.09
N GLY A 754 -11.91 23.74 -16.15
CA GLY A 754 -13.25 23.17 -15.97
C GLY A 754 -13.19 21.72 -15.50
N SER A 755 -13.41 21.50 -14.21
CA SER A 755 -13.41 20.18 -13.56
C SER A 755 -14.64 19.99 -12.69
N ASP A 756 -14.97 18.73 -12.40
CA ASP A 756 -16.01 18.39 -11.43
C ASP A 756 -15.69 18.97 -10.06
N LYS A 757 -14.40 18.99 -9.69
CA LYS A 757 -13.93 19.57 -8.43
C LYS A 757 -14.18 21.06 -8.34
N ARG A 758 -13.94 21.81 -9.42
CA ARG A 758 -14.28 23.23 -9.48
C ARG A 758 -15.79 23.46 -9.26
N THR A 759 -16.60 22.61 -9.87
CA THR A 759 -18.06 22.68 -9.73
C THR A 759 -18.50 22.40 -8.30
N GLU A 760 -17.96 21.35 -7.68
CA GLU A 760 -18.17 20.99 -6.28
C GLU A 760 -17.82 22.15 -5.33
N LEU A 761 -16.61 22.71 -5.47
CA LEU A 761 -16.15 23.82 -4.63
C LEU A 761 -17.03 25.06 -4.79
N LEU A 762 -17.47 25.36 -6.02
CA LEU A 762 -18.36 26.47 -6.30
C LEU A 762 -19.74 26.28 -5.64
N GLU A 763 -20.29 25.08 -5.69
CA GLU A 763 -21.58 24.75 -5.04
C GLU A 763 -21.47 24.90 -3.51
N ARG A 764 -20.41 24.37 -2.90
CA ARG A 764 -20.14 24.50 -1.45
C ARG A 764 -20.06 25.98 -1.03
N MET A 765 -19.28 26.76 -1.76
CA MET A 765 -19.13 28.19 -1.53
C MET A 765 -20.45 28.94 -1.67
N THR A 766 -21.24 28.65 -2.71
CA THR A 766 -22.52 29.31 -2.96
C THR A 766 -23.52 29.02 -1.84
N LYS A 767 -23.62 27.73 -1.49
CA LYS A 767 -24.51 27.28 -0.41
C LYS A 767 -24.16 27.97 0.92
N ARG A 768 -22.88 27.97 1.30
CA ARG A 768 -22.46 28.59 2.56
C ARG A 768 -22.65 30.09 2.57
N ASN A 769 -22.42 30.77 1.45
CA ASN A 769 -22.67 32.19 1.34
C ASN A 769 -24.19 32.55 1.45
N GLU A 770 -25.08 31.70 0.93
CA GLU A 770 -26.53 31.83 1.12
C GLU A 770 -26.93 31.68 2.60
N GLU A 771 -26.28 30.79 3.35
CA GLU A 771 -26.48 30.62 4.80
C GLU A 771 -26.05 31.87 5.60
N PHE A 772 -25.01 32.59 5.16
CA PHE A 772 -24.57 33.84 5.78
C PHE A 772 -25.49 35.03 5.48
N ALA A 773 -26.20 35.06 4.36
CA ALA A 773 -26.98 36.19 3.91
C ALA A 773 -28.01 36.68 4.94
N PRO A 774 -28.81 35.85 5.62
CA PRO A 774 -29.74 36.32 6.65
C PRO A 774 -29.02 36.93 7.86
N ILE A 775 -27.91 36.35 8.30
CA ILE A 775 -27.12 36.81 9.45
C ILE A 775 -26.55 38.20 9.17
N ILE A 776 -26.00 38.42 7.97
CA ILE A 776 -25.45 39.72 7.55
C ILE A 776 -26.57 40.77 7.46
N ARG A 777 -27.79 40.38 7.01
CA ARG A 777 -28.94 41.30 6.94
C ARG A 777 -29.34 41.79 8.30
N ASP A 778 -29.36 40.93 9.31
CA ASP A 778 -29.76 41.31 10.68
C ASP A 778 -28.73 42.25 11.34
N MET A 779 -27.52 42.34 10.81
CA MET A 779 -26.42 43.21 11.29
C MET A 779 -26.28 44.53 10.52
N GLN A 780 -27.19 44.88 9.60
CA GLN A 780 -27.02 46.03 8.68
C GLN A 780 -26.78 47.37 9.37
N ASP A 781 -27.52 47.68 10.44
CA ASP A 781 -27.32 48.94 11.18
C ASP A 781 -25.94 49.01 11.86
N THR A 782 -25.47 47.90 12.37
CA THR A 782 -24.14 47.78 13.00
C THR A 782 -23.01 47.90 11.95
N ILE A 783 -23.20 47.28 10.75
CA ILE A 783 -22.29 47.41 9.61
C ILE A 783 -22.17 48.87 9.17
N ALA A 784 -23.25 49.64 9.08
CA ALA A 784 -23.24 51.03 8.67
C ALA A 784 -22.43 51.93 9.63
N LEU A 785 -22.55 51.71 10.94
CA LEU A 785 -21.71 52.39 11.95
C LEU A 785 -20.23 52.05 11.83
N TYR A 786 -19.92 50.78 11.59
CA TYR A 786 -18.55 50.30 11.41
C TYR A 786 -17.89 50.88 10.15
N GLU A 787 -18.61 50.97 9.03
CA GLU A 787 -18.13 51.59 7.79
C GLU A 787 -17.79 53.08 7.98
N ALA A 788 -18.62 53.79 8.70
CA ALA A 788 -18.37 55.21 9.00
C ALA A 788 -17.09 55.40 9.83
N GLN A 789 -16.84 54.51 10.78
CA GLN A 789 -15.61 54.51 11.58
C GLN A 789 -14.39 54.16 10.75
N LYS A 790 -14.44 53.14 9.94
CA LYS A 790 -13.32 52.72 9.03
C LYS A 790 -12.99 53.79 7.99
N ALA A 791 -13.97 54.49 7.47
CA ALA A 791 -13.76 55.61 6.54
C ALA A 791 -12.95 56.74 7.21
N LYS A 792 -13.22 57.03 8.48
CA LYS A 792 -12.46 57.99 9.26
C LYS A 792 -11.01 57.55 9.50
N GLU A 793 -10.81 56.32 9.95
CA GLU A 793 -9.47 55.69 10.17
C GLU A 793 -8.64 55.71 8.88
N LYS A 794 -9.24 55.35 7.73
CA LYS A 794 -8.53 55.36 6.43
C LYS A 794 -8.10 56.78 6.01
N ALA A 795 -8.93 57.79 6.26
CA ALA A 795 -8.56 59.17 5.98
C ALA A 795 -7.39 59.66 6.85
N GLU A 796 -7.35 59.25 8.13
CA GLU A 796 -6.25 59.58 9.04
C GLU A 796 -4.96 58.81 8.64
N ALA A 797 -5.05 57.53 8.27
CA ALA A 797 -3.91 56.73 7.81
C ALA A 797 -3.32 57.29 6.49
N GLN A 798 -4.19 57.76 5.57
CA GLN A 798 -3.74 58.32 4.30
C GLN A 798 -2.94 59.59 4.50
N LYS A 799 -3.39 60.45 5.40
CA LYS A 799 -2.70 61.69 5.77
C LYS A 799 -1.30 61.44 6.39
N LYS A 800 -1.25 60.39 7.26
CA LYS A 800 0.02 59.97 7.87
C LYS A 800 1.01 59.42 6.84
N ALA A 801 0.53 58.56 5.89
CA ALA A 801 1.33 57.99 4.85
C ALA A 801 1.95 59.05 3.90
N GLU A 802 1.23 60.15 3.63
CA GLU A 802 1.75 61.29 2.86
C GLU A 802 2.88 62.00 3.62
N GLU A 803 2.73 62.21 4.93
CA GLU A 803 3.75 62.83 5.79
C GLU A 803 5.02 61.96 5.86
N ASP A 804 4.86 60.63 6.01
CA ASP A 804 5.97 59.68 6.04
C ASP A 804 6.71 59.61 4.69
N ALA A 805 5.97 59.65 3.57
CA ALA A 805 6.55 59.66 2.22
C ALA A 805 7.42 60.88 1.94
N VAL A 806 7.00 62.07 2.44
CA VAL A 806 7.80 63.31 2.33
C VAL A 806 9.11 63.17 3.12
N THR A 807 9.01 62.56 4.32
CA THR A 807 10.18 62.36 5.20
C THR A 807 11.18 61.36 4.58
N ALA A 808 10.66 60.27 4.02
CA ALA A 808 11.44 59.24 3.35
C ALA A 808 12.26 59.82 2.16
N ARG A 809 11.62 60.65 1.33
CA ARG A 809 12.31 61.34 0.20
C ARG A 809 13.45 62.20 0.65
N LYS A 810 13.29 62.98 1.71
CA LYS A 810 14.35 63.79 2.30
C LYS A 810 15.54 62.94 2.78
N ASN A 811 15.23 61.87 3.49
CA ASN A 811 16.26 60.95 4.01
C ASN A 811 17.03 60.24 2.88
N GLN A 812 16.35 59.90 1.81
CA GLN A 812 16.99 59.25 0.64
C GLN A 812 17.90 60.21 -0.08
N GLU A 813 17.52 61.51 -0.19
CA GLU A 813 18.38 62.54 -0.79
C GLU A 813 19.68 62.75 0.03
N ILE A 814 19.54 62.85 1.37
CA ILE A 814 20.69 62.95 2.28
C ILE A 814 21.60 61.76 2.12
N GLN A 815 21.06 60.54 2.09
CA GLN A 815 21.86 59.31 1.96
C GLN A 815 22.60 59.24 0.59
N THR A 816 21.92 59.66 -0.47
CA THR A 816 22.54 59.73 -1.81
C THR A 816 23.75 60.65 -1.85
N ARG A 817 23.60 61.84 -1.26
CA ARG A 817 24.71 62.83 -1.17
C ARG A 817 25.89 62.32 -0.34
N LYS A 818 25.62 61.66 0.80
CA LYS A 818 26.63 61.01 1.63
C LYS A 818 27.37 59.90 0.86
N ASN A 819 26.65 59.02 0.19
CA ASN A 819 27.22 57.93 -0.58
C ASN A 819 28.10 58.42 -1.73
N THR A 820 27.69 59.49 -2.39
CA THR A 820 28.47 60.09 -3.49
C THR A 820 29.84 60.60 -3.00
N PHE A 821 29.88 61.27 -1.85
CA PHE A 821 31.13 61.69 -1.25
C PHE A 821 31.95 60.51 -0.74
N LEU A 822 31.32 59.58 0.02
CA LEU A 822 32.03 58.42 0.60
C LEU A 822 32.61 57.49 -0.46
N SER A 823 32.02 57.44 -1.64
CA SER A 823 32.62 56.70 -2.77
C SER A 823 33.91 57.38 -3.23
N ALA A 824 33.87 58.68 -3.45
CA ALA A 824 35.06 59.41 -3.86
C ALA A 824 36.17 59.42 -2.78
N LEU A 825 35.82 59.47 -1.49
CA LEU A 825 36.76 59.33 -0.38
C LEU A 825 37.39 57.93 -0.36
N ARG A 826 36.63 56.86 -0.60
CA ARG A 826 37.11 55.49 -0.62
C ARG A 826 38.11 55.24 -1.75
N ASP A 827 37.90 55.90 -2.90
CA ASP A 827 38.88 55.84 -4.01
C ASP A 827 40.23 56.35 -3.61
N VAL A 828 40.27 57.41 -2.81
CA VAL A 828 41.52 58.00 -2.24
C VAL A 828 42.08 57.09 -1.12
N GLU A 829 41.23 56.58 -0.22
CA GLU A 829 41.62 55.68 0.88
C GLU A 829 42.21 54.38 0.39
N ASN A 830 41.74 53.83 -0.76
CA ASN A 830 42.18 52.58 -1.31
C ASN A 830 43.46 52.60 -2.16
N LEU A 831 44.03 53.73 -2.34
CA LEU A 831 45.37 53.83 -3.04
C LEU A 831 46.41 52.98 -2.32
N GLU A 832 47.01 52.04 -2.98
CA GLU A 832 48.00 51.13 -2.43
C GLU A 832 49.48 51.57 -2.79
N TYR A 833 49.60 52.43 -3.75
CA TYR A 833 50.88 53.03 -4.15
C TYR A 833 50.64 54.42 -4.71
N GLN A 834 51.76 55.19 -4.93
CA GLN A 834 51.67 56.47 -5.53
C GLN A 834 51.42 56.38 -7.04
N SER A 835 50.13 56.46 -7.41
CA SER A 835 49.72 56.39 -8.81
C SER A 835 49.71 57.78 -9.47
N SER A 836 49.85 57.86 -10.78
CA SER A 836 49.69 59.06 -11.58
C SER A 836 48.32 59.70 -11.54
N GLU A 837 47.33 58.93 -11.08
CA GLU A 837 45.91 59.33 -10.96
C GLU A 837 45.53 59.85 -9.54
N ALA A 838 46.44 59.72 -8.56
CA ALA A 838 46.18 60.06 -7.15
C ALA A 838 45.69 61.49 -6.98
N GLU A 839 46.33 62.46 -7.68
CA GLU A 839 45.92 63.85 -7.62
C GLU A 839 44.53 64.12 -8.15
N SER A 840 44.13 63.38 -9.23
CA SER A 840 42.80 63.48 -9.79
C SER A 840 41.75 62.93 -8.86
N LEU A 841 42.04 61.83 -8.18
CA LEU A 841 41.08 61.15 -7.19
C LEU A 841 40.93 62.08 -5.95
N VAL A 842 42.00 62.68 -5.49
CA VAL A 842 41.98 63.68 -4.40
C VAL A 842 41.12 64.90 -4.76
N GLN A 843 41.33 65.48 -5.97
CA GLN A 843 40.51 66.61 -6.42
C GLN A 843 39.04 66.25 -6.58
N ASN A 844 38.72 65.01 -7.06
CA ASN A 844 37.34 64.53 -7.12
C ASN A 844 36.74 64.47 -5.73
N ALA A 845 37.43 63.89 -4.73
CA ALA A 845 36.93 63.79 -3.38
C ALA A 845 36.73 65.16 -2.71
N ILE A 846 37.66 66.09 -2.90
CA ILE A 846 37.55 67.49 -2.45
C ILE A 846 36.32 68.17 -3.07
N SER A 847 36.10 68.00 -4.37
CA SER A 847 34.92 68.60 -5.05
C SER A 847 33.61 68.09 -4.52
N LYS A 848 33.52 66.77 -4.13
CA LYS A 848 32.30 66.15 -3.58
C LYS A 848 32.10 66.43 -2.10
N LEU A 849 33.10 66.97 -1.39
CA LEU A 849 32.99 67.32 0.03
C LEU A 849 31.85 68.36 0.26
N SER A 850 31.69 69.30 -0.68
CA SER A 850 30.62 70.29 -0.63
C SER A 850 29.21 69.70 -0.52
N LEU A 851 29.01 68.46 -1.02
CA LEU A 851 27.69 67.77 -0.92
C LEU A 851 27.32 67.40 0.51
N VAL A 852 28.28 67.34 1.41
CA VAL A 852 28.07 66.87 2.80
C VAL A 852 28.48 67.94 3.85
N GLU A 853 28.91 69.13 3.45
CA GLU A 853 29.37 70.18 4.38
C GLU A 853 28.37 70.69 5.40
N THR A 854 27.08 70.48 5.12
CA THR A 854 25.98 70.92 6.01
C THR A 854 25.52 69.82 6.99
N TYR A 855 26.13 68.66 6.93
CA TYR A 855 25.76 67.50 7.79
C TYR A 855 26.63 67.45 9.05
N GLU A 856 26.10 66.86 10.11
CA GLU A 856 26.77 66.74 11.41
C GLU A 856 28.12 66.05 11.32
N GLU A 857 28.26 65.08 10.40
CA GLU A 857 29.48 64.31 10.18
C GLU A 857 30.53 65.05 9.31
N ALA A 858 30.27 66.21 8.81
CA ALA A 858 31.14 66.90 7.88
C ALA A 858 32.59 67.15 8.42
N ALA A 859 32.74 67.43 9.71
CA ALA A 859 34.03 67.55 10.37
C ALA A 859 34.86 66.23 10.30
N SER A 860 34.21 65.09 10.60
CA SER A 860 34.81 63.76 10.51
C SER A 860 35.20 63.40 9.08
N TYR A 861 34.35 63.71 8.10
CA TYR A 861 34.63 63.52 6.70
C TYR A 861 35.82 64.32 6.17
N LYS A 862 35.94 65.59 6.61
CA LYS A 862 37.15 66.43 6.32
C LYS A 862 38.39 65.84 6.92
N GLU A 863 38.35 65.37 8.15
CA GLU A 863 39.46 64.75 8.83
C GLU A 863 39.92 63.46 8.14
N ARG A 864 38.97 62.60 7.76
CA ARG A 864 39.24 61.34 7.05
C ARG A 864 39.91 61.65 5.69
N LEU A 865 39.39 62.60 4.93
CA LEU A 865 39.90 62.94 3.65
C LEU A 865 41.34 63.46 3.78
N GLN A 866 41.57 64.32 4.79
CA GLN A 866 42.94 64.85 5.05
C GLN A 866 43.90 63.70 5.41
N LYS A 867 43.49 62.78 6.29
CA LYS A 867 44.30 61.62 6.65
C LYS A 867 44.59 60.72 5.42
N ALA A 868 43.67 60.57 4.51
CA ALA A 868 43.87 59.81 3.29
C ALA A 868 44.88 60.53 2.36
N ILE A 869 44.78 61.86 2.25
CA ILE A 869 45.74 62.68 1.49
C ILE A 869 47.12 62.55 2.09
N ASP A 870 47.26 62.74 3.40
CA ASP A 870 48.54 62.65 4.10
C ASP A 870 49.18 61.25 3.95
N ARG A 871 48.37 60.19 3.90
CA ARG A 871 48.82 58.83 3.71
C ARG A 871 49.44 58.63 2.30
N ILE A 872 48.93 59.28 1.27
CA ILE A 872 49.46 59.12 -0.11
C ILE A 872 50.95 59.39 -0.21
N ALA A 873 51.41 60.38 0.50
CA ALA A 873 52.81 60.70 0.51
C ALA A 873 53.70 59.61 1.16
N THR A 874 53.12 58.70 1.92
CA THR A 874 53.85 57.61 2.60
C THR A 874 53.66 56.25 1.90
N LEU A 875 52.93 56.20 0.82
CA LEU A 875 52.75 55.01 0.04
C LEU A 875 54.01 54.72 -0.81
N PRO A 876 54.26 53.41 -1.06
CA PRO A 876 55.35 53.02 -1.97
C PRO A 876 55.08 53.54 -3.40
N THR A 877 56.16 53.76 -4.15
CA THR A 877 56.08 54.03 -5.58
C THR A 877 55.49 52.77 -6.30
N GLU A 878 54.95 52.98 -7.47
CA GLU A 878 54.33 51.87 -8.23
C GLU A 878 55.37 50.76 -8.48
N SER A 879 56.63 51.10 -8.73
CA SER A 879 57.67 50.09 -8.93
C SER A 879 58.07 49.35 -7.66
N GLU A 880 58.02 49.97 -6.49
CA GLU A 880 58.29 49.32 -5.20
C GLU A 880 57.10 48.37 -4.83
N TRP A 881 55.89 48.78 -5.11
CA TRP A 881 54.71 48.01 -4.85
C TRP A 881 54.64 46.73 -5.75
N GLN A 882 54.91 46.85 -7.07
CA GLN A 882 55.03 45.75 -7.99
C GLN A 882 56.12 44.75 -7.59
N ALA A 883 57.22 45.19 -7.12
CA ALA A 883 58.31 44.35 -6.63
C ALA A 883 57.93 43.60 -5.37
N ALA A 884 57.15 44.20 -4.47
CA ALA A 884 56.62 43.54 -3.26
C ALA A 884 55.56 42.51 -3.58
N GLN A 885 54.69 42.70 -4.58
CA GLN A 885 53.73 41.73 -5.04
C GLN A 885 54.39 40.49 -5.67
N GLN A 886 55.40 40.68 -6.51
CA GLN A 886 56.19 39.60 -7.09
C GLN A 886 56.87 38.72 -6.03
N GLN A 887 57.38 39.31 -4.91
CA GLN A 887 57.96 38.59 -3.81
C GLN A 887 56.90 37.78 -3.06
N LYS A 888 55.65 38.29 -2.89
CA LYS A 888 54.56 37.58 -2.29
C LYS A 888 54.09 36.37 -3.12
N GLU A 889 54.02 36.50 -4.43
CA GLU A 889 53.69 35.41 -5.32
C GLU A 889 54.76 34.30 -5.34
N ALA A 890 56.05 34.69 -5.31
CA ALA A 890 57.13 33.73 -5.21
C ALA A 890 57.11 32.91 -3.91
N ALA A 891 56.81 33.57 -2.79
CA ALA A 891 56.69 32.90 -1.49
C ALA A 891 55.50 31.97 -1.42
N LYS A 892 54.39 32.31 -2.13
CA LYS A 892 53.21 31.46 -2.23
C LYS A 892 53.44 30.22 -3.10
N ALA A 893 54.24 30.36 -4.16
CA ALA A 893 54.62 29.24 -5.00
C ALA A 893 55.58 28.27 -4.26
N GLU A 894 56.47 28.78 -3.43
CA GLU A 894 57.37 27.96 -2.59
C GLU A 894 56.60 27.16 -1.53
N ALA A 895 55.60 27.78 -0.90
CA ALA A 895 54.72 27.10 0.08
C ALA A 895 53.89 25.96 -0.56
N GLN A 896 53.40 26.19 -1.78
CA GLN A 896 52.65 25.16 -2.53
C GLN A 896 53.54 23.99 -2.99
N ALA A 897 54.78 24.25 -3.32
CA ALA A 897 55.76 23.21 -3.66
C ALA A 897 56.11 22.34 -2.45
N ALA A 898 56.26 22.92 -1.27
CA ALA A 898 56.55 22.20 -0.03
C ALA A 898 55.33 21.30 0.40
N GLU A 899 54.11 21.76 0.18
CA GLU A 899 52.90 20.97 0.46
C GLU A 899 52.75 19.76 -0.47
N GLN A 900 53.13 19.88 -1.75
CA GLN A 900 53.14 18.76 -2.70
C GLN A 900 54.21 17.72 -2.38
N GLU A 901 55.39 18.13 -1.88
CA GLU A 901 56.41 17.23 -1.45
C GLU A 901 56.00 16.41 -0.22
N GLN A 902 55.27 17.01 0.69
CA GLN A 902 54.71 16.33 1.89
C GLN A 902 53.67 15.28 1.54
N ILE A 903 52.78 15.56 0.60
CA ILE A 903 51.78 14.62 0.07
C ILE A 903 52.48 13.42 -0.62
N GLY A 904 53.59 13.65 -1.33
CA GLY A 904 54.38 12.58 -1.93
C GLY A 904 54.99 11.63 -0.90
N ILE A 905 55.45 12.13 0.23
CA ILE A 905 56.03 11.35 1.33
C ILE A 905 54.95 10.50 2.03
N GLU A 906 53.76 11.06 2.25
CA GLU A 906 52.63 10.30 2.85
C GLU A 906 52.11 9.17 1.94
N GLN A 907 52.05 9.43 0.61
CA GLN A 907 51.65 8.37 -0.36
C GLN A 907 52.69 7.25 -0.43
N GLN A 908 53.98 7.56 -0.29
CA GLN A 908 55.02 6.52 -0.24
C GLN A 908 54.99 5.72 1.05
N SER A 909 54.62 6.32 2.17
CA SER A 909 54.48 5.69 3.47
C SER A 909 53.27 4.71 3.47
N LEU A 910 52.15 5.13 2.85
CA LEU A 910 50.96 4.30 2.70
C LEU A 910 51.22 3.06 1.82
N LYS A 911 52.01 3.26 0.74
CA LYS A 911 52.39 2.18 -0.16
C LYS A 911 53.32 1.16 0.50
N ASN A 912 54.16 1.61 1.41
CA ASN A 912 55.03 0.75 2.21
C ASN A 912 54.22 -0.05 3.26
N TYR A 913 53.25 0.59 3.89
CA TYR A 913 52.35 -0.05 4.85
C TYR A 913 51.49 -1.17 4.19
N LEU A 914 50.94 -0.90 2.99
CA LEU A 914 50.19 -1.88 2.21
C LEU A 914 51.03 -3.05 1.74
N ASN A 915 52.30 -2.81 1.42
CA ASN A 915 53.23 -3.91 1.06
C ASN A 915 53.61 -4.76 2.28
N GLN A 916 53.67 -4.16 3.46
CA GLN A 916 53.92 -4.89 4.70
C GLN A 916 52.73 -5.72 5.12
N ALA A 917 51.53 -5.19 4.95
CA ALA A 917 50.28 -5.94 5.20
C ALA A 917 50.10 -7.13 4.23
N LYS A 918 50.46 -6.96 2.96
CA LYS A 918 50.47 -8.09 1.98
C LYS A 918 51.50 -9.20 2.32
N ARG A 919 52.62 -8.86 2.93
CA ARG A 919 53.61 -9.85 3.38
C ARG A 919 53.12 -10.62 4.60
N SER A 920 52.42 -9.94 5.51
CA SER A 920 51.79 -10.59 6.69
C SER A 920 50.64 -11.54 6.31
N TRP A 921 49.89 -11.21 5.27
CA TRP A 921 48.83 -12.06 4.76
C TRP A 921 49.32 -13.34 4.11
N ASN A 922 50.41 -13.26 3.32
CA ASN A 922 50.99 -14.44 2.65
C ASN A 922 51.73 -15.39 3.61
N THR A 923 52.06 -14.94 4.83
CA THR A 923 52.62 -15.83 5.88
C THR A 923 51.57 -16.57 6.69
N TRP A 924 50.31 -16.12 6.66
CA TRP A 924 49.20 -16.74 7.38
C TRP A 924 48.46 -17.82 6.55
N SER A 925 48.58 -17.81 5.23
CA SER A 925 47.88 -18.73 4.32
C SER A 925 48.65 -20.05 4.06
N ASN A 926 49.82 -20.27 4.66
CA ASN A 926 50.71 -21.44 4.40
C ASN A 926 50.99 -22.30 5.63
N GLN A 927 50.01 -22.49 6.54
CA GLN A 927 50.12 -23.55 7.56
C GLN A 927 48.93 -24.52 7.45
N PRO A 928 49.21 -25.85 7.47
CA PRO A 928 48.16 -26.85 7.33
C PRO A 928 47.38 -27.07 8.65
N PRO A 929 46.15 -27.58 8.58
CA PRO A 929 45.24 -27.66 9.72
C PRO A 929 45.62 -28.82 10.65
N ALA A 930 45.69 -28.56 11.94
CA ALA A 930 45.71 -29.59 12.99
C ALA A 930 44.31 -29.73 13.62
N ASN A 931 43.92 -30.97 13.77
CA ASN A 931 42.61 -31.50 14.20
C ASN A 931 42.36 -31.32 15.71
N PRO A 932 41.12 -31.35 16.17
CA PRO A 932 40.69 -30.88 17.50
C PRO A 932 40.59 -31.99 18.55
N ALA A 933 40.89 -31.69 19.78
CA ALA A 933 40.34 -32.43 20.94
C ALA A 933 40.28 -31.55 22.18
N ALA A 934 39.09 -31.58 22.82
CA ALA A 934 38.82 -31.37 24.23
C ALA A 934 38.79 -29.91 24.78
N GLY A 935 37.58 -29.44 25.15
CA GLY A 935 37.38 -28.32 26.10
C GLY A 935 37.68 -28.71 27.56
N PRO A 936 37.33 -27.98 28.60
CA PRO A 936 36.44 -26.81 28.67
C PRO A 936 37.00 -25.68 29.58
N GLY A 937 36.36 -24.52 29.57
CA GLY A 937 36.26 -23.69 30.79
C GLY A 937 36.72 -22.24 30.69
N SER A 938 35.79 -21.40 31.11
CA SER A 938 35.90 -20.12 31.81
C SER A 938 36.18 -18.81 31.02
N SER A 939 35.11 -18.02 31.04
CA SER A 939 35.02 -16.56 31.25
C SER A 939 36.31 -15.71 31.28
N SER A 940 36.33 -14.69 30.46
CA SER A 940 36.62 -13.32 30.90
C SER A 940 36.25 -12.26 29.84
N GLN A 941 35.55 -11.25 30.34
CA GLN A 941 35.27 -10.00 29.73
C GLN A 941 36.54 -9.27 29.26
N TYR A 942 36.52 -8.70 28.09
CA TYR A 942 37.33 -7.52 27.81
C TYR A 942 36.46 -6.42 27.19
N VAL A 943 36.27 -5.41 28.02
CA VAL A 943 35.78 -4.06 27.69
C VAL A 943 36.91 -3.40 26.90
N ILE A 944 36.62 -2.90 25.71
CA ILE A 944 37.50 -1.91 25.05
C ILE A 944 36.75 -0.58 25.04
N ALA A 945 37.32 0.36 25.79
CA ALA A 945 36.90 1.73 25.90
C ALA A 945 37.19 2.51 24.61
N ALA A 946 36.29 3.39 24.27
CA ALA A 946 36.47 4.43 23.28
C ALA A 946 37.37 5.56 23.86
N PRO A 947 38.24 6.19 23.07
CA PRO A 947 38.88 7.44 23.49
C PRO A 947 37.99 8.63 23.08
N THR A 948 37.65 9.42 24.09
CA THR A 948 37.17 10.79 23.96
C THR A 948 38.33 11.70 23.67
N THR A 949 38.17 12.58 22.70
CA THR A 949 38.91 13.86 22.59
C THR A 949 37.88 14.87 22.13
N GLY A 950 37.59 15.93 22.80
CA GLY A 950 38.37 17.01 23.33
C GLY A 950 38.33 18.14 22.33
N ARG A 951 37.41 19.12 22.59
CA ARG A 951 37.35 20.44 21.94
C ARG A 951 38.69 21.15 22.00
N ASN A 952 39.04 21.95 20.99
CA ASN A 952 39.22 23.38 21.10
C ASN A 952 39.52 23.98 19.70
N ASP A 953 38.84 25.12 19.52
CA ASP A 953 38.98 26.25 18.62
C ASP A 953 38.56 26.11 17.17
#